data_0c909113c2e4b01650377263d0c41f57
#
_entry.id   0c909113c2e4b01650377263d0c41f57
#
_cell.length_a   1.000
_cell.length_b   1.000
_cell.length_c   1.000
_cell.angle_alpha   90.00
_cell.angle_beta   90.00
_cell.angle_gamma   90.00
#
_symmetry.space_group_name_H-M   'P 1'
#
loop_
_entity.id
_entity.type
_entity.pdbx_description
1 polymer ?
#
loop_
_entity_poly.entity_id
_entity_poly.type
_entity_poly.pdbx_seq_one_letter_code
_entity_poly.pdbx_strand_id
1 'polypeptide(L)'
;EICACLVGSEMCIRDRLDARSLMRAQQRGENTNLYGVPNPAPEDEEGQAQQPVDSTKEKRIKKPLESYFFSDSIRALPNFKWNVSQDYNRVRIEPLDTTLTAWRIDYPFYRNGVGDAPIGALGQGSVPLNYFERPQWQDFSFASPFHSYIYDMRNAPFYNGKRPFLQMTYIESGQKRYRETNFEIRHAQNISPSTSFSIDYKSRGTRGLYEWSRTKNQNIAVTVAHTGKRYSVHAGYVNNHIETQENGGVVGEWAIRDTVFEMPSGVPMRLTNAKAENIYRNHAFFLTQSYAIPLQRVTENDFSLADLSAVFIGHSIEYDIWSKTYTDIFGTYTDERGSKDENGNFVATEGHEYYDNWFIHPDASRDTLCERRLSNRLFVQAQPWDRNGVIGTIDGGVGFDIHTYSQFALGDYITGKYRRTRKTSYFAYGSIAGKIKKYVDWDANMKVYPSGYRGGDMSLGAHLALKGYLRGHALILEGRFSNEKRSPGYWQENLFSNHYVWSNSLAKENETRIEASFRVPDYALELAAWQGVVKNKIYYGPVGPGDSNVGVLQHDGNVSLTSLYARKDFRIGGLHLDNRVLLQWSTNQEVIPVPLVSAFLSYYYEFWVVRDVLRLQIGLDGRYNTKYYAPGYNPALSAFYNQRETEVGNYPYTDVFVMGKWKRMRIFLKYQHVNRGLFGNGDYFSVARYPLNPGMFKMGISWGFYD
;
A
#
# COMPACT_ATOMS: atom_id res chain seq x y z
N GLU A 1 -11.92 -2.09 21.92
CA GLU A 1 -11.47 -3.25 21.10
C GLU A 1 -11.03 -2.86 19.69
N ILE A 2 -11.54 -1.76 19.12
CA ILE A 2 -11.20 -1.29 17.77
C ILE A 2 -9.81 -0.63 17.73
N CYS A 3 -9.36 -0.02 18.82
CA CYS A 3 -8.03 0.62 18.91
C CYS A 3 -6.85 -0.34 18.89
N ALA A 4 -7.06 -1.61 19.16
CA ALA A 4 -5.98 -2.60 19.23
C ALA A 4 -5.45 -3.06 17.86
N CYS A 5 -6.18 -2.79 16.77
CA CYS A 5 -5.78 -3.15 15.40
C CYS A 5 -5.05 -2.05 14.63
N LEU A 6 -4.85 -0.88 15.26
CA LEU A 6 -4.35 0.33 14.59
C LEU A 6 -3.00 0.75 15.16
N VAL A 7 -2.02 -0.09 14.97
CA VAL A 7 -0.64 0.26 15.29
C VAL A 7 0.05 0.69 14.02
N GLY A 8 0.32 1.96 13.93
CA GLY A 8 1.03 2.60 12.83
C GLY A 8 0.72 4.07 12.65
N SER A 9 -0.28 4.60 13.33
CA SER A 9 -0.56 6.03 13.24
C SER A 9 -0.67 6.66 14.63
N GLU A 10 -0.16 7.86 14.76
CA GLU A 10 -0.11 8.70 15.97
C GLU A 10 -1.49 9.09 16.53
N MET A 11 -2.54 8.45 16.06
CA MET A 11 -3.92 8.70 16.45
C MET A 11 -4.22 8.37 17.92
N CYS A 12 -3.36 7.54 18.54
CA CYS A 12 -3.52 7.14 19.95
C CYS A 12 -3.29 8.23 20.99
N ILE A 13 -2.90 9.47 20.64
CA ILE A 13 -2.51 10.45 21.63
C ILE A 13 -3.70 11.24 22.18
N ARG A 14 -4.69 11.53 21.37
CA ARG A 14 -5.90 12.23 21.84
C ARG A 14 -6.90 11.28 22.48
N ASP A 15 -6.99 10.06 21.94
CA ASP A 15 -7.81 8.98 22.52
C ASP A 15 -7.19 8.37 23.80
N ARG A 16 -5.93 8.68 24.12
CA ARG A 16 -5.28 8.16 25.35
C ARG A 16 -5.88 8.68 26.63
N LEU A 17 -6.30 9.92 26.66
CA LEU A 17 -6.99 10.47 27.84
C LEU A 17 -8.35 9.77 27.99
N ASP A 18 -9.03 9.53 26.89
CA ASP A 18 -10.31 8.86 26.87
C ASP A 18 -10.19 7.37 27.17
N ALA A 19 -9.17 6.69 26.63
CA ALA A 19 -8.91 5.28 26.94
C ALA A 19 -8.51 5.03 28.40
N ARG A 20 -7.76 5.96 29.02
CA ARG A 20 -7.44 5.91 30.45
C ARG A 20 -8.65 6.19 31.32
N SER A 21 -9.51 7.11 30.92
CA SER A 21 -10.77 7.39 31.62
C SER A 21 -11.71 6.20 31.49
N LEU A 22 -11.80 5.55 30.34
CA LEU A 22 -12.54 4.33 30.06
C LEU A 22 -12.15 3.17 30.98
N MET A 23 -10.85 2.91 31.06
CA MET A 23 -10.34 1.83 31.91
C MET A 23 -10.58 2.10 33.40
N ARG A 24 -10.45 3.35 33.84
CA ARG A 24 -10.72 3.71 35.21
C ARG A 24 -12.22 3.66 35.55
N ALA A 25 -13.08 4.07 34.63
CA ALA A 25 -14.53 3.98 34.80
C ALA A 25 -15.02 2.53 34.82
N GLN A 26 -14.48 1.67 33.92
CA GLN A 26 -14.77 0.22 33.94
C GLN A 26 -14.26 -0.48 35.19
N GLN A 27 -13.13 -0.05 35.75
CA GLN A 27 -12.63 -0.58 37.02
C GLN A 27 -13.49 -0.15 38.25
N ARG A 28 -14.20 0.96 38.15
CA ARG A 28 -15.13 1.45 39.18
C ARG A 28 -16.54 0.93 39.03
N GLY A 29 -16.84 0.14 37.99
CA GLY A 29 -18.18 -0.36 37.72
C GLY A 29 -19.15 0.70 37.20
N GLU A 30 -18.61 1.84 36.72
CA GLU A 30 -19.43 2.90 36.12
C GLU A 30 -19.97 2.46 34.75
N ASN A 31 -21.23 2.77 34.46
CA ASN A 31 -21.89 2.43 33.23
C ASN A 31 -21.46 3.40 32.12
N THR A 32 -20.44 3.05 31.33
CA THR A 32 -19.90 3.84 30.25
C THR A 32 -20.23 3.23 28.91
N ASN A 33 -20.45 4.08 27.89
CA ASN A 33 -20.55 3.60 26.50
C ASN A 33 -19.19 3.14 25.95
N LEU A 34 -19.16 2.55 24.77
CA LEU A 34 -17.97 1.97 24.13
C LEU A 34 -16.77 2.95 23.98
N TYR A 35 -17.00 4.25 24.20
CA TYR A 35 -16.03 5.35 24.04
C TYR A 35 -15.60 5.99 25.37
N GLY A 36 -16.05 5.46 26.52
CA GLY A 36 -15.66 5.96 27.83
C GLY A 36 -16.25 7.29 28.24
N VAL A 37 -17.25 7.73 27.52
CA VAL A 37 -18.02 8.88 27.97
C VAL A 37 -19.03 8.37 29.00
N PRO A 38 -19.06 8.91 30.24
CA PRO A 38 -20.11 8.57 31.19
C PRO A 38 -21.47 8.85 30.55
N ASN A 39 -22.39 7.90 30.64
CA ASN A 39 -23.77 8.21 30.26
C ASN A 39 -24.23 9.37 31.14
N PRO A 40 -24.92 10.39 30.59
CA PRO A 40 -25.46 11.45 31.40
C PRO A 40 -26.30 10.83 32.54
N ALA A 41 -26.03 11.25 33.77
CA ALA A 41 -26.83 10.85 34.91
C ALA A 41 -28.30 11.17 34.60
N PRO A 42 -29.25 10.31 34.97
CA PRO A 42 -30.64 10.69 34.91
C PRO A 42 -30.85 11.97 35.71
N GLU A 43 -31.41 12.98 35.06
CA GLU A 43 -31.79 14.21 35.76
C GLU A 43 -32.68 13.83 36.94
N ASP A 44 -32.25 14.17 38.14
CA ASP A 44 -33.07 14.02 39.36
C ASP A 44 -34.27 15.00 39.25
N GLU A 45 -35.43 14.49 38.88
CA GLU A 45 -36.69 15.22 39.11
C GLU A 45 -36.96 15.23 40.61
N GLU A 46 -36.68 16.38 41.23
CA GLU A 46 -37.11 16.64 42.58
C GLU A 46 -38.68 16.71 42.64
N GLY A 47 -39.20 15.80 43.42
CA GLY A 47 -40.41 16.03 44.19
C GLY A 47 -41.75 15.73 43.52
N GLN A 48 -42.18 14.47 43.53
CA GLN A 48 -43.59 14.10 43.72
C GLN A 48 -43.71 12.81 44.50
N ALA A 49 -44.67 12.81 45.46
CA ALA A 49 -44.93 11.78 46.44
C ALA A 49 -45.08 10.36 45.88
N GLN A 50 -44.45 9.41 46.56
CA GLN A 50 -44.51 7.98 46.29
C GLN A 50 -45.93 7.41 46.43
N GLN A 51 -46.49 6.94 45.32
CA GLN A 51 -47.50 5.87 45.34
C GLN A 51 -46.76 4.52 45.09
N PRO A 52 -47.25 3.41 45.67
CA PRO A 52 -46.58 2.11 45.51
C PRO A 52 -46.72 1.63 44.09
N VAL A 53 -45.62 1.62 43.31
CA VAL A 53 -45.55 1.16 41.96
C VAL A 53 -45.47 -0.38 41.95
N ASP A 54 -46.52 -0.98 41.41
CA ASP A 54 -46.57 -2.37 41.04
C ASP A 54 -45.37 -2.74 40.16
N SER A 55 -44.61 -3.77 40.53
CA SER A 55 -43.35 -4.19 39.90
C SER A 55 -43.57 -5.01 38.61
N THR A 56 -44.30 -4.48 37.66
CA THR A 56 -44.23 -4.92 36.28
C THR A 56 -43.05 -4.22 35.62
N LYS A 57 -41.89 -4.88 35.59
CA LYS A 57 -40.75 -4.46 34.79
C LYS A 57 -41.21 -4.18 33.36
N GLU A 58 -41.37 -2.92 33.00
CA GLU A 58 -41.48 -2.52 31.60
C GLU A 58 -40.30 -3.10 30.83
N LYS A 59 -40.53 -4.15 30.02
CA LYS A 59 -39.53 -4.67 29.11
C LYS A 59 -39.23 -3.59 28.11
N ARG A 60 -38.08 -2.92 28.24
CA ARG A 60 -37.55 -2.00 27.24
C ARG A 60 -37.56 -2.73 25.91
N ILE A 61 -38.40 -2.32 24.99
CA ILE A 61 -38.46 -2.83 23.61
C ILE A 61 -37.13 -2.47 22.95
N LYS A 62 -36.24 -3.43 22.81
CA LYS A 62 -34.99 -3.25 22.10
C LYS A 62 -35.30 -3.11 20.60
N LYS A 63 -34.77 -2.07 19.96
CA LYS A 63 -34.89 -1.92 18.50
C LYS A 63 -34.31 -3.13 17.80
N PRO A 64 -34.97 -3.68 16.76
CA PRO A 64 -34.43 -4.80 16.00
C PRO A 64 -33.12 -4.41 15.32
N LEU A 65 -32.20 -5.37 15.18
CA LEU A 65 -30.93 -5.19 14.52
C LEU A 65 -31.13 -4.68 13.08
N GLU A 66 -30.48 -3.58 12.74
CA GLU A 66 -30.63 -2.99 11.41
C GLU A 66 -29.85 -3.76 10.32
N SER A 67 -28.80 -4.48 10.70
CA SER A 67 -27.99 -5.27 9.75
C SER A 67 -27.24 -6.40 10.43
N TYR A 68 -27.19 -7.55 9.77
CA TYR A 68 -26.32 -8.66 10.17
C TYR A 68 -24.85 -8.43 9.78
N PHE A 69 -24.57 -7.51 8.85
CA PHE A 69 -23.22 -7.21 8.40
C PHE A 69 -22.41 -6.42 9.43
N PHE A 70 -23.00 -5.36 9.99
CA PHE A 70 -22.40 -4.57 11.08
C PHE A 70 -23.23 -4.64 12.34
N SER A 71 -22.58 -4.71 13.50
CA SER A 71 -23.24 -4.51 14.78
C SER A 71 -23.62 -3.04 14.98
N ASP A 72 -24.64 -2.79 15.81
CA ASP A 72 -25.10 -1.42 16.12
C ASP A 72 -23.99 -0.55 16.73
N SER A 73 -23.09 -1.16 17.52
CA SER A 73 -21.92 -0.45 18.06
C SER A 73 -20.99 0.11 16.98
N ILE A 74 -20.80 -0.60 15.87
CA ILE A 74 -19.99 -0.12 14.74
C ILE A 74 -20.75 0.98 13.98
N ARG A 75 -22.05 0.81 13.77
CA ARG A 75 -22.90 1.82 13.14
C ARG A 75 -23.02 3.11 13.95
N ALA A 76 -22.84 3.04 15.26
CA ALA A 76 -22.83 4.22 16.13
C ALA A 76 -21.61 5.12 15.93
N LEU A 77 -20.51 4.61 15.32
CA LEU A 77 -19.32 5.42 15.01
C LEU A 77 -19.68 6.61 14.11
N PRO A 78 -19.18 7.81 14.39
CA PRO A 78 -19.54 8.99 13.61
C PRO A 78 -19.03 8.90 12.17
N ASN A 79 -17.80 8.44 11.98
CA ASN A 79 -17.17 8.23 10.67
C ASN A 79 -16.16 7.09 10.77
N PHE A 80 -16.23 6.14 9.86
CA PHE A 80 -15.26 5.06 9.74
C PHE A 80 -15.09 4.61 8.28
N LYS A 81 -13.99 3.98 7.99
CA LYS A 81 -13.75 3.30 6.72
C LYS A 81 -13.57 1.81 6.97
N TRP A 82 -13.89 1.00 5.96
CA TRP A 82 -13.60 -0.43 6.01
C TRP A 82 -13.19 -0.92 4.64
N ASN A 83 -12.57 -2.05 4.61
CA ASN A 83 -12.38 -2.86 3.42
C ASN A 83 -12.89 -4.28 3.66
N VAL A 84 -13.23 -4.94 2.57
CA VAL A 84 -13.63 -6.35 2.57
C VAL A 84 -12.54 -7.09 1.81
N SER A 85 -11.86 -7.98 2.49
CA SER A 85 -10.87 -8.84 1.86
C SER A 85 -11.56 -9.72 0.81
N GLN A 86 -11.02 -9.75 -0.39
CA GLN A 86 -11.55 -10.56 -1.47
C GLN A 86 -11.36 -12.05 -1.21
N ASP A 87 -10.24 -12.43 -0.61
CA ASP A 87 -10.07 -13.76 -0.05
C ASP A 87 -10.58 -13.75 1.39
N TYR A 88 -11.36 -14.76 1.77
CA TYR A 88 -11.88 -14.99 3.13
C TYR A 88 -12.90 -13.96 3.65
N ASN A 89 -13.44 -13.06 2.83
CA ASN A 89 -14.50 -12.09 3.16
C ASN A 89 -14.34 -11.38 4.52
N ARG A 90 -13.11 -11.12 4.94
CA ARG A 90 -12.80 -10.45 6.20
C ARG A 90 -13.03 -8.96 6.10
N VAL A 91 -13.79 -8.44 7.05
CA VAL A 91 -14.05 -7.01 7.18
C VAL A 91 -13.03 -6.41 8.14
N ARG A 92 -12.25 -5.44 7.65
CA ARG A 92 -11.34 -4.65 8.46
C ARG A 92 -11.87 -3.23 8.57
N ILE A 93 -12.17 -2.81 9.79
CA ILE A 93 -12.69 -1.47 10.09
C ILE A 93 -11.52 -0.61 10.58
N GLU A 94 -11.44 0.61 10.05
CA GLU A 94 -10.41 1.58 10.40
C GLU A 94 -11.06 2.95 10.61
N PRO A 95 -10.60 3.74 11.61
CA PRO A 95 -11.01 5.12 11.73
C PRO A 95 -10.44 5.97 10.59
N LEU A 96 -11.03 7.15 10.37
CA LEU A 96 -10.46 8.11 9.43
C LEU A 96 -9.16 8.69 9.98
N ASP A 97 -8.16 8.84 9.12
CA ASP A 97 -6.90 9.48 9.49
C ASP A 97 -7.11 10.98 9.69
N THR A 98 -6.97 11.43 10.93
CA THR A 98 -7.03 12.84 11.35
C THR A 98 -5.70 13.35 11.88
N THR A 99 -4.62 12.57 11.77
CA THR A 99 -3.31 12.89 12.35
C THR A 99 -2.57 13.99 11.59
N LEU A 100 -1.60 14.60 12.29
CA LEU A 100 -0.79 15.68 11.75
C LEU A 100 0.37 15.19 10.89
N THR A 101 0.99 14.09 11.26
CA THR A 101 2.36 13.78 10.87
C THR A 101 2.51 13.08 9.53
N ALA A 102 1.63 12.14 9.19
CA ALA A 102 1.81 11.30 8.00
C ALA A 102 1.62 12.06 6.66
N TRP A 103 0.83 13.12 6.63
CA TRP A 103 0.49 13.80 5.36
C TRP A 103 1.61 14.69 4.80
N ARG A 104 2.55 15.20 5.66
CA ARG A 104 3.72 15.97 5.21
C ARG A 104 4.74 15.11 4.45
N ILE A 105 4.66 13.78 4.63
CA ILE A 105 5.45 12.82 3.89
C ILE A 105 4.73 12.59 2.56
N ASP A 106 5.11 13.36 1.56
CA ASP A 106 4.48 13.40 0.24
C ASP A 106 4.73 12.14 -0.60
N TYR A 107 5.89 11.49 -0.41
CA TYR A 107 6.17 10.20 -1.01
C TYR A 107 5.52 9.08 -0.19
N PRO A 108 4.53 8.36 -0.75
CA PRO A 108 3.74 7.41 0.04
C PRO A 108 4.55 6.25 0.62
N PHE A 109 5.61 5.84 -0.03
CA PHE A 109 6.47 4.75 0.41
C PHE A 109 7.36 5.08 1.63
N TYR A 110 7.45 6.34 2.05
CA TYR A 110 8.14 6.72 3.30
C TYR A 110 7.21 6.85 4.50
N ARG A 111 5.91 6.66 4.33
CA ARG A 111 4.93 6.81 5.42
C ARG A 111 5.01 5.68 6.45
N ASN A 112 5.38 4.50 6.00
CA ASN A 112 5.42 3.29 6.82
C ASN A 112 6.83 2.70 6.87
N GLY A 113 7.13 1.92 7.91
CA GLY A 113 8.42 1.22 8.06
C GLY A 113 9.62 2.14 7.93
N VAL A 114 10.66 1.65 7.30
CA VAL A 114 11.88 2.39 6.97
C VAL A 114 11.85 2.98 5.56
N GLY A 115 10.81 2.68 4.78
CA GLY A 115 10.59 3.16 3.42
C GLY A 115 11.23 2.29 2.34
N ASP A 116 11.19 2.82 1.11
CA ASP A 116 11.67 2.16 -0.10
C ASP A 116 12.97 2.79 -0.62
N ALA A 117 13.61 2.08 -1.54
CA ALA A 117 14.61 2.61 -2.45
C ALA A 117 13.93 3.07 -3.76
N PRO A 118 13.72 4.39 -3.98
CA PRO A 118 13.08 4.92 -5.18
C PRO A 118 14.08 5.17 -6.31
N ILE A 119 13.58 5.24 -7.55
CA ILE A 119 14.38 5.65 -8.72
C ILE A 119 14.62 7.17 -8.75
N GLY A 120 14.07 7.94 -7.80
CA GLY A 120 14.32 9.36 -7.60
C GLY A 120 13.07 10.22 -7.51
N ALA A 121 12.44 10.57 -8.64
CA ALA A 121 11.36 11.56 -8.70
C ALA A 121 10.00 11.03 -8.21
N LEU A 122 9.10 11.96 -7.83
CA LEU A 122 7.72 11.64 -7.46
C LEU A 122 7.01 10.92 -8.61
N GLY A 123 6.42 9.78 -8.31
CA GLY A 123 5.68 8.98 -9.30
C GLY A 123 6.52 7.98 -10.07
N GLN A 124 7.83 7.93 -9.86
CA GLN A 124 8.69 6.87 -10.37
C GLN A 124 8.63 5.62 -9.49
N GLY A 125 9.16 4.50 -10.00
CA GLY A 125 9.16 3.22 -9.31
C GLY A 125 9.99 3.22 -8.04
N SER A 126 9.68 2.29 -7.13
CA SER A 126 10.44 2.05 -5.90
C SER A 126 10.40 0.57 -5.50
N VAL A 127 11.36 0.16 -4.69
CA VAL A 127 11.42 -1.19 -4.11
C VAL A 127 11.56 -1.08 -2.59
N PRO A 128 10.71 -1.76 -1.79
CA PRO A 128 10.81 -1.73 -0.34
C PRO A 128 12.17 -2.22 0.15
N LEU A 129 12.79 -1.45 1.06
CA LEU A 129 14.04 -1.86 1.72
C LEU A 129 13.83 -3.10 2.58
N ASN A 130 12.69 -3.17 3.27
CA ASN A 130 12.28 -4.39 3.96
C ASN A 130 11.79 -5.44 2.96
N TYR A 131 12.48 -6.57 2.88
CA TYR A 131 12.10 -7.66 1.98
C TYR A 131 10.66 -8.14 2.22
N PHE A 132 10.23 -8.24 3.48
CA PHE A 132 8.92 -8.76 3.85
C PHE A 132 7.75 -7.82 3.51
N GLU A 133 8.04 -6.57 3.18
CA GLU A 133 7.08 -5.58 2.69
C GLU A 133 7.02 -5.54 1.15
N ARG A 134 7.91 -6.26 0.45
CA ARG A 134 7.91 -6.32 -1.02
C ARG A 134 6.63 -6.99 -1.52
N PRO A 135 5.87 -6.34 -2.42
CA PRO A 135 4.62 -6.91 -2.93
C PRO A 135 4.89 -8.18 -3.72
N GLN A 136 4.08 -9.19 -3.46
CA GLN A 136 4.14 -10.49 -4.15
C GLN A 136 3.19 -10.47 -5.36
N TRP A 137 3.66 -9.93 -6.48
CA TRP A 137 2.88 -9.83 -7.70
C TRP A 137 3.05 -11.09 -8.56
N GLN A 138 2.00 -11.89 -8.67
CA GLN A 138 1.93 -13.02 -9.61
C GLN A 138 1.33 -12.61 -10.96
N ASP A 139 0.39 -11.66 -10.93
CA ASP A 139 -0.27 -11.11 -12.08
C ASP A 139 0.63 -9.99 -12.65
N PHE A 140 0.18 -9.09 -13.41
CA PHE A 140 0.90 -8.04 -14.12
C PHE A 140 2.10 -7.43 -13.36
N SER A 141 3.22 -8.15 -13.27
CA SER A 141 4.40 -7.82 -12.46
C SER A 141 5.07 -6.51 -12.83
N PHE A 142 4.87 -6.01 -14.07
CA PHE A 142 5.39 -4.73 -14.54
C PHE A 142 4.89 -3.51 -13.76
N ALA A 143 3.77 -3.64 -13.04
CA ALA A 143 3.25 -2.59 -12.18
C ALA A 143 3.83 -2.61 -10.76
N SER A 144 4.61 -3.64 -10.39
CA SER A 144 5.15 -3.80 -9.04
C SER A 144 6.04 -2.63 -8.57
N PRO A 145 6.84 -1.95 -9.42
CA PRO A 145 7.59 -0.76 -9.00
C PRO A 145 6.70 0.39 -8.53
N PHE A 146 5.45 0.43 -8.94
CA PHE A 146 4.50 1.51 -8.61
C PHE A 146 3.52 1.15 -7.50
N HIS A 147 3.77 0.07 -6.75
CA HIS A 147 2.87 -0.48 -5.72
C HIS A 147 2.35 0.56 -4.71
N SER A 148 3.16 1.54 -4.34
CA SER A 148 2.77 2.59 -3.39
C SER A 148 1.86 3.68 -3.98
N TYR A 149 1.75 3.76 -5.29
CA TYR A 149 0.96 4.77 -5.99
C TYR A 149 -0.38 4.25 -6.48
N ILE A 150 -0.48 2.98 -6.83
CA ILE A 150 -1.68 2.40 -7.43
C ILE A 150 -2.77 2.12 -6.39
N TYR A 151 -4.02 2.23 -6.83
CA TYR A 151 -5.14 1.62 -6.11
C TYR A 151 -5.27 0.16 -6.53
N ASP A 152 -5.39 -0.72 -5.55
CA ASP A 152 -5.76 -2.12 -5.75
C ASP A 152 -7.22 -2.31 -5.32
N MET A 153 -7.98 -3.10 -6.06
CA MET A 153 -9.35 -3.51 -5.69
C MET A 153 -9.41 -4.08 -4.27
N ARG A 154 -8.37 -4.83 -3.87
CA ARG A 154 -8.26 -5.48 -2.56
C ARG A 154 -8.19 -4.50 -1.40
N ASN A 155 -7.72 -3.28 -1.67
CA ASN A 155 -7.51 -2.23 -0.69
C ASN A 155 -8.44 -1.02 -0.91
N ALA A 156 -9.39 -1.10 -1.84
CA ALA A 156 -10.34 -0.02 -2.09
C ALA A 156 -11.22 0.18 -0.84
N PRO A 157 -11.18 1.36 -0.19
CA PRO A 157 -11.90 1.58 1.04
C PRO A 157 -13.36 1.93 0.77
N PHE A 158 -14.23 1.44 1.63
CA PHE A 158 -15.61 1.91 1.76
C PHE A 158 -15.68 2.85 2.95
N TYR A 159 -16.62 3.78 2.91
CA TYR A 159 -16.77 4.80 3.96
C TYR A 159 -18.20 4.82 4.49
N ASN A 160 -18.32 5.03 5.79
CA ASN A 160 -19.61 5.32 6.43
C ASN A 160 -19.45 6.58 7.27
N GLY A 161 -20.37 7.52 7.13
CA GLY A 161 -20.34 8.75 7.88
C GLY A 161 -21.73 9.33 8.05
N LYS A 162 -22.03 9.84 9.25
CA LYS A 162 -23.28 10.54 9.53
C LYS A 162 -23.41 11.86 8.77
N ARG A 163 -22.29 12.37 8.25
CA ARG A 163 -22.18 13.62 7.49
C ARG A 163 -21.27 13.43 6.29
N PRO A 164 -21.49 14.16 5.18
CA PRO A 164 -20.58 14.16 4.06
C PRO A 164 -19.15 14.53 4.50
N PHE A 165 -18.19 13.83 3.96
CA PHE A 165 -16.78 14.06 4.21
C PHE A 165 -16.09 14.42 2.90
N LEU A 166 -15.45 15.59 2.86
CA LEU A 166 -14.60 16.00 1.74
C LEU A 166 -13.22 16.39 2.28
N GLN A 167 -12.17 15.82 1.72
CA GLN A 167 -10.80 16.20 2.00
C GLN A 167 -10.08 16.52 0.70
N MET A 168 -9.40 17.65 0.68
CA MET A 168 -8.54 18.06 -0.43
C MET A 168 -7.12 18.24 0.08
N THR A 169 -6.15 17.78 -0.68
CA THR A 169 -4.72 17.94 -0.40
C THR A 169 -4.02 18.39 -1.66
N TYR A 170 -3.22 19.43 -1.57
CA TYR A 170 -2.38 19.93 -2.64
C TYR A 170 -0.97 20.14 -2.12
N ILE A 171 -0.01 19.56 -2.81
CA ILE A 171 1.42 19.69 -2.50
C ILE A 171 2.12 20.10 -3.79
N GLU A 172 2.98 21.08 -3.69
CA GLU A 172 3.75 21.59 -4.81
C GLU A 172 5.20 21.79 -4.40
N SER A 173 6.11 21.56 -5.33
CA SER A 173 7.51 21.84 -5.13
C SER A 173 8.04 22.81 -6.15
N GLY A 174 8.92 23.67 -5.69
CA GLY A 174 9.99 24.34 -6.37
C GLY A 174 9.69 25.12 -7.63
N GLN A 175 10.73 25.26 -8.41
CA GLN A 175 10.74 26.05 -9.63
C GLN A 175 9.91 25.39 -10.74
N LYS A 176 9.29 26.19 -11.60
CA LYS A 176 8.45 25.74 -12.73
C LYS A 176 9.12 24.66 -13.60
N ARG A 177 10.45 24.69 -13.73
CA ARG A 177 11.24 23.74 -14.53
C ARG A 177 11.24 22.31 -13.91
N TYR A 178 11.24 22.21 -12.56
CA TYR A 178 11.37 20.95 -11.81
C TYR A 178 10.15 20.65 -10.95
N ARG A 179 9.02 21.21 -11.32
CA ARG A 179 7.80 21.21 -10.52
C ARG A 179 7.32 19.78 -10.27
N GLU A 180 7.22 19.42 -8.99
CA GLU A 180 6.45 18.27 -8.54
C GLU A 180 5.09 18.74 -8.02
N THR A 181 4.04 17.99 -8.32
CA THR A 181 2.69 18.28 -7.86
C THR A 181 2.04 17.00 -7.35
N ASN A 182 1.35 17.09 -6.21
CA ASN A 182 0.49 16.03 -5.70
C ASN A 182 -0.85 16.64 -5.32
N PHE A 183 -1.90 16.23 -6.01
CA PHE A 183 -3.28 16.62 -5.75
C PHE A 183 -4.08 15.38 -5.36
N GLU A 184 -4.72 15.42 -4.20
CA GLU A 184 -5.58 14.36 -3.71
C GLU A 184 -6.94 14.95 -3.30
N ILE A 185 -8.02 14.32 -3.75
CA ILE A 185 -9.36 14.64 -3.31
C ILE A 185 -10.07 13.36 -2.93
N ARG A 186 -10.73 13.37 -1.78
CA ARG A 186 -11.56 12.30 -1.27
C ARG A 186 -12.92 12.84 -0.89
N HIS A 187 -13.94 12.26 -1.45
CA HIS A 187 -15.32 12.52 -1.08
C HIS A 187 -16.00 11.22 -0.66
N ALA A 188 -16.70 11.26 0.47
CA ALA A 188 -17.50 10.14 0.95
C ALA A 188 -18.80 10.62 1.56
N GLN A 189 -19.91 9.97 1.22
CA GLN A 189 -21.24 10.34 1.68
C GLN A 189 -22.15 9.12 1.78
N ASN A 190 -23.01 9.11 2.78
CA ASN A 190 -24.14 8.20 2.85
C ASN A 190 -25.32 8.78 2.07
N ILE A 191 -25.84 8.02 1.10
CA ILE A 191 -27.08 8.32 0.36
C ILE A 191 -28.30 7.95 1.22
N SER A 192 -28.15 6.87 1.97
CA SER A 192 -29.13 6.38 2.93
C SER A 192 -28.43 5.81 4.17
N PRO A 193 -29.11 5.50 5.26
CA PRO A 193 -28.48 4.88 6.43
C PRO A 193 -27.74 3.56 6.14
N SER A 194 -28.12 2.86 5.06
CA SER A 194 -27.53 1.59 4.65
C SER A 194 -26.68 1.68 3.39
N THR A 195 -26.65 2.80 2.69
CA THR A 195 -25.97 2.94 1.41
C THR A 195 -25.01 4.12 1.44
N SER A 196 -23.77 3.85 1.13
CA SER A 196 -22.70 4.86 1.04
C SER A 196 -21.99 4.79 -0.30
N PHE A 197 -21.44 5.91 -0.73
CA PHE A 197 -20.51 5.96 -1.86
C PHE A 197 -19.29 6.79 -1.52
N SER A 198 -18.20 6.54 -2.22
CA SER A 198 -17.00 7.38 -2.12
C SER A 198 -16.28 7.49 -3.45
N ILE A 199 -15.57 8.60 -3.60
CA ILE A 199 -14.65 8.87 -4.69
C ILE A 199 -13.34 9.31 -4.09
N ASP A 200 -12.28 8.59 -4.43
CA ASP A 200 -10.89 8.91 -4.09
C ASP A 200 -10.12 9.15 -5.40
N TYR A 201 -9.62 10.36 -5.61
CA TYR A 201 -8.81 10.72 -6.77
C TYR A 201 -7.47 11.25 -6.34
N LYS A 202 -6.40 10.79 -7.00
CA LYS A 202 -5.03 11.24 -6.78
C LYS A 202 -4.38 11.52 -8.11
N SER A 203 -3.76 12.69 -8.23
CA SER A 203 -2.95 13.09 -9.37
C SER A 203 -1.58 13.51 -8.88
N ARG A 204 -0.55 12.81 -9.30
CA ARG A 204 0.84 13.08 -8.95
C ARG A 204 1.66 13.16 -10.20
N GLY A 205 2.63 14.06 -10.20
CA GLY A 205 3.51 14.17 -11.34
C GLY A 205 4.69 15.10 -11.07
N THR A 206 5.71 14.92 -11.87
CA THR A 206 6.89 15.78 -11.91
C THR A 206 7.32 16.05 -13.34
N ARG A 207 7.99 17.16 -13.56
CA ARG A 207 8.73 17.40 -14.79
C ARG A 207 10.08 16.71 -14.80
N GLY A 208 10.53 16.24 -13.62
CA GLY A 208 11.83 15.62 -13.41
C GLY A 208 12.94 16.65 -13.15
N LEU A 209 13.80 16.33 -12.20
CA LEU A 209 15.01 17.10 -11.89
C LEU A 209 16.15 16.76 -12.85
N TYR A 210 16.29 15.48 -13.17
CA TYR A 210 17.17 14.97 -14.20
C TYR A 210 16.43 14.95 -15.54
N GLU A 211 17.16 14.99 -16.65
CA GLU A 211 16.54 14.90 -17.97
C GLU A 211 15.81 13.57 -18.15
N TRP A 212 14.75 13.59 -18.94
CA TRP A 212 13.93 12.42 -19.28
C TRP A 212 13.41 11.64 -18.06
N SER A 213 13.02 12.35 -17.00
CA SER A 213 12.46 11.76 -15.78
C SER A 213 11.05 12.27 -15.44
N ARG A 214 10.32 12.78 -16.43
CA ARG A 214 8.93 13.24 -16.25
C ARG A 214 8.02 12.07 -15.87
N THR A 215 7.12 12.32 -14.92
CA THR A 215 6.08 11.36 -14.52
C THR A 215 4.71 12.01 -14.49
N LYS A 216 3.67 11.18 -14.68
CA LYS A 216 2.28 11.57 -14.49
C LYS A 216 1.49 10.35 -14.03
N ASN A 217 1.00 10.37 -12.81
CA ASN A 217 0.21 9.30 -12.22
C ASN A 217 -1.17 9.84 -11.87
N GLN A 218 -2.22 9.23 -12.42
CA GLN A 218 -3.61 9.57 -12.14
C GLN A 218 -4.33 8.31 -11.71
N ASN A 219 -4.86 8.32 -10.50
CA ASN A 219 -5.48 7.17 -9.88
C ASN A 219 -6.85 7.56 -9.33
N ILE A 220 -7.87 6.79 -9.63
CA ILE A 220 -9.21 6.98 -9.11
C ILE A 220 -9.76 5.67 -8.58
N ALA A 221 -10.43 5.73 -7.43
CA ALA A 221 -11.24 4.66 -6.89
C ALA A 221 -12.62 5.19 -6.57
N VAL A 222 -13.65 4.53 -7.11
CA VAL A 222 -15.05 4.81 -6.82
C VAL A 222 -15.62 3.58 -6.16
N THR A 223 -16.20 3.73 -4.96
CA THR A 223 -16.78 2.62 -4.22
C THR A 223 -18.20 2.91 -3.79
N VAL A 224 -19.03 1.88 -3.81
CA VAL A 224 -20.41 1.89 -3.34
C VAL A 224 -20.61 0.69 -2.43
N ALA A 225 -21.17 0.92 -1.26
CA ALA A 225 -21.56 -0.15 -0.34
C ALA A 225 -23.00 0.00 0.07
N HIS A 226 -23.74 -1.10 0.02
CA HIS A 226 -25.05 -1.23 0.63
C HIS A 226 -25.02 -2.33 1.69
N THR A 227 -25.30 -1.97 2.93
CA THR A 227 -25.33 -2.89 4.08
C THR A 227 -26.74 -2.91 4.67
N GLY A 228 -27.66 -3.55 3.95
CA GLY A 228 -29.04 -3.72 4.38
C GLY A 228 -29.20 -4.72 5.53
N LYS A 229 -30.41 -4.97 5.97
CA LYS A 229 -30.68 -5.90 7.09
C LYS A 229 -30.11 -7.29 6.81
N ARG A 230 -30.38 -7.88 5.66
CA ARG A 230 -29.93 -9.21 5.25
C ARG A 230 -29.05 -9.20 4.02
N TYR A 231 -29.26 -8.26 3.11
CA TYR A 231 -28.53 -8.16 1.86
C TYR A 231 -27.42 -7.12 1.99
N SER A 232 -26.22 -7.50 1.57
CA SER A 232 -25.06 -6.62 1.53
C SER A 232 -24.40 -6.69 0.16
N VAL A 233 -23.99 -5.54 -0.38
CA VAL A 233 -23.23 -5.45 -1.62
C VAL A 233 -22.10 -4.43 -1.47
N HIS A 234 -20.94 -4.79 -1.97
CA HIS A 234 -19.75 -3.95 -2.04
C HIS A 234 -19.27 -3.96 -3.49
N ALA A 235 -19.31 -2.82 -4.13
CA ALA A 235 -18.90 -2.68 -5.52
C ALA A 235 -17.92 -1.53 -5.67
N GLY A 236 -17.04 -1.62 -6.63
CA GLY A 236 -16.13 -0.54 -6.93
C GLY A 236 -15.52 -0.62 -8.31
N TYR A 237 -15.01 0.52 -8.71
CA TYR A 237 -14.23 0.71 -9.92
C TYR A 237 -12.92 1.39 -9.55
N VAL A 238 -11.82 0.85 -10.05
CA VAL A 238 -10.48 1.40 -9.89
C VAL A 238 -9.89 1.67 -11.27
N ASN A 239 -9.29 2.83 -11.42
CA ASN A 239 -8.50 3.15 -12.61
C ASN A 239 -7.14 3.70 -12.17
N ASN A 240 -6.08 3.14 -12.73
CA ASN A 240 -4.72 3.63 -12.56
C ASN A 240 -4.15 3.95 -13.94
N HIS A 241 -3.64 5.17 -14.09
CA HIS A 241 -2.94 5.63 -15.28
C HIS A 241 -1.60 6.22 -14.87
N ILE A 242 -0.51 5.60 -15.34
CA ILE A 242 0.86 5.97 -14.99
C ILE A 242 1.64 6.17 -16.27
N GLU A 243 2.25 7.33 -16.42
CA GLU A 243 3.18 7.66 -17.50
C GLU A 243 4.55 8.00 -16.88
N THR A 244 5.60 7.37 -17.34
CA THR A 244 6.98 7.64 -16.91
C THR A 244 7.89 7.77 -18.12
N GLN A 245 8.62 8.87 -18.19
CA GLN A 245 9.79 8.94 -19.07
C GLN A 245 10.94 8.16 -18.47
N GLU A 246 11.73 7.56 -19.33
CA GLU A 246 12.81 6.67 -18.95
C GLU A 246 14.15 7.24 -19.42
N ASN A 247 15.11 7.36 -18.51
CA ASN A 247 16.45 7.88 -18.80
C ASN A 247 17.58 6.86 -18.59
N GLY A 248 17.25 5.64 -18.15
CA GLY A 248 18.22 4.58 -17.92
C GLY A 248 19.22 4.80 -16.78
N GLY A 249 19.06 5.89 -16.01
CA GLY A 249 19.99 6.31 -14.97
C GLY A 249 21.20 7.07 -15.52
N VAL A 250 22.11 7.48 -14.64
CA VAL A 250 23.33 8.22 -15.00
C VAL A 250 24.35 7.33 -15.70
N VAL A 251 25.13 7.87 -16.59
CA VAL A 251 26.21 7.12 -17.30
C VAL A 251 27.26 6.57 -16.34
N GLY A 252 27.50 7.24 -15.21
CA GLY A 252 28.38 6.81 -14.14
C GLY A 252 28.15 7.66 -12.90
N GLU A 253 28.45 7.11 -11.71
CA GLU A 253 28.26 7.83 -10.45
C GLU A 253 29.09 9.11 -10.37
N TRP A 254 30.23 9.15 -11.06
CA TRP A 254 31.08 10.33 -11.18
C TRP A 254 30.35 11.55 -11.74
N ALA A 255 29.36 11.34 -12.62
CA ALA A 255 28.63 12.42 -13.27
C ALA A 255 27.87 13.34 -12.28
N ILE A 256 27.50 12.82 -11.11
CA ILE A 256 26.86 13.62 -10.05
C ILE A 256 27.90 14.37 -9.20
N ARG A 257 29.13 13.84 -9.13
CA ARG A 257 30.23 14.44 -8.37
C ARG A 257 30.94 15.52 -9.16
N ASP A 258 30.75 15.52 -10.47
CA ASP A 258 31.42 16.48 -11.37
C ASP A 258 30.81 17.86 -11.24
N THR A 259 31.64 18.83 -10.88
CA THR A 259 31.24 20.24 -10.72
C THR A 259 30.96 20.93 -12.05
N VAL A 260 31.31 20.34 -13.18
CA VAL A 260 31.00 20.84 -14.53
C VAL A 260 29.48 20.83 -14.75
N PHE A 261 28.76 19.89 -14.13
CA PHE A 261 27.31 19.80 -14.23
C PHE A 261 26.64 20.58 -13.08
N GLU A 262 26.60 21.91 -13.20
CA GLU A 262 26.01 22.78 -12.17
C GLU A 262 24.54 22.49 -11.88
N MET A 263 23.81 22.03 -12.91
CA MET A 263 22.38 21.71 -12.82
C MET A 263 22.12 20.19 -12.98
N PRO A 264 21.19 19.61 -12.25
CA PRO A 264 20.79 18.20 -12.40
C PRO A 264 20.39 17.83 -13.84
N SER A 265 19.79 18.76 -14.57
CA SER A 265 19.42 18.58 -15.98
C SER A 265 20.60 18.54 -16.96
N GLY A 266 21.80 18.88 -16.53
CA GLY A 266 23.01 18.74 -17.34
C GLY A 266 23.74 17.43 -17.12
N VAL A 267 23.34 16.64 -16.11
CA VAL A 267 23.96 15.34 -15.80
C VAL A 267 23.66 14.36 -16.93
N PRO A 268 24.67 13.74 -17.55
CA PRO A 268 24.45 12.82 -18.67
C PRO A 268 23.74 11.53 -18.23
N MET A 269 22.65 11.22 -18.93
CA MET A 269 21.85 10.01 -18.74
C MET A 269 22.21 8.97 -19.78
N ARG A 270 21.99 7.68 -19.46
CA ARG A 270 22.30 6.57 -20.37
C ARG A 270 21.33 6.48 -21.55
N LEU A 271 20.06 6.73 -21.29
CA LEU A 271 19.01 6.76 -22.30
C LEU A 271 18.62 8.22 -22.56
N THR A 272 19.16 8.80 -23.62
CA THR A 272 19.03 10.25 -23.92
C THR A 272 17.87 10.56 -24.86
N ASN A 273 16.87 9.69 -24.93
CA ASN A 273 15.77 9.79 -25.86
C ASN A 273 14.51 10.34 -25.18
N ALA A 274 14.06 11.53 -25.57
CA ALA A 274 12.82 12.15 -25.09
C ALA A 274 11.56 11.30 -25.26
N LYS A 275 11.59 10.31 -26.15
CA LYS A 275 10.45 9.44 -26.47
C LYS A 275 10.53 8.06 -25.79
N ALA A 276 11.58 7.78 -25.00
CA ALA A 276 11.61 6.60 -24.15
C ALA A 276 10.59 6.79 -23.02
N GLU A 277 9.52 6.04 -23.06
CA GLU A 277 8.38 6.21 -22.16
C GLU A 277 7.68 4.88 -21.87
N ASN A 278 7.28 4.70 -20.62
CA ASN A 278 6.35 3.65 -20.21
C ASN A 278 4.99 4.24 -19.87
N ILE A 279 3.94 3.64 -20.42
CA ILE A 279 2.55 3.98 -20.12
C ILE A 279 1.85 2.74 -19.59
N TYR A 280 1.33 2.85 -18.36
CA TYR A 280 0.53 1.80 -17.72
C TYR A 280 -0.91 2.26 -17.61
N ARG A 281 -1.83 1.36 -17.93
CA ARG A 281 -3.26 1.58 -17.76
C ARG A 281 -3.88 0.37 -17.07
N ASN A 282 -4.66 0.66 -16.05
CA ASN A 282 -5.43 -0.35 -15.34
C ASN A 282 -6.88 0.08 -15.22
N HIS A 283 -7.77 -0.85 -15.46
CA HIS A 283 -9.20 -0.72 -15.22
C HIS A 283 -9.67 -1.96 -14.47
N ALA A 284 -10.18 -1.78 -13.28
CA ALA A 284 -10.62 -2.87 -12.45
C ALA A 284 -12.04 -2.64 -11.91
N PHE A 285 -12.90 -3.64 -12.04
CA PHE A 285 -14.24 -3.68 -11.49
C PHE A 285 -14.34 -4.84 -10.51
N PHE A 286 -14.97 -4.61 -9.39
CA PHE A 286 -15.27 -5.66 -8.44
C PHE A 286 -16.66 -5.50 -7.85
N LEU A 287 -17.30 -6.61 -7.56
CA LEU A 287 -18.57 -6.70 -6.87
C LEU A 287 -18.52 -7.91 -5.95
N THR A 288 -18.82 -7.70 -4.68
CA THR A 288 -19.05 -8.77 -3.71
C THR A 288 -20.43 -8.57 -3.10
N GLN A 289 -21.27 -9.57 -3.18
CA GLN A 289 -22.61 -9.54 -2.62
C GLN A 289 -22.87 -10.75 -1.74
N SER A 290 -23.67 -10.57 -0.71
CA SER A 290 -24.06 -11.65 0.20
C SER A 290 -25.44 -11.46 0.77
N TYR A 291 -26.08 -12.57 1.08
CA TYR A 291 -27.37 -12.61 1.74
C TYR A 291 -27.27 -13.38 3.05
N ALA A 292 -27.68 -12.74 4.14
CA ALA A 292 -27.67 -13.31 5.48
C ALA A 292 -28.95 -14.09 5.78
N ILE A 293 -28.80 -15.34 6.15
CA ILE A 293 -29.86 -16.23 6.64
C ILE A 293 -29.67 -16.35 8.15
N PRO A 294 -30.55 -15.77 8.98
CA PRO A 294 -30.46 -15.88 10.44
C PRO A 294 -30.55 -17.36 10.88
N LEU A 295 -29.69 -17.76 11.77
CA LEU A 295 -29.74 -19.11 12.37
C LEU A 295 -30.74 -19.21 13.51
N GLN A 296 -31.05 -18.08 14.17
CA GLN A 296 -32.04 -17.99 15.23
C GLN A 296 -33.12 -16.97 14.85
N ARG A 297 -34.38 -17.24 15.25
CA ARG A 297 -35.45 -16.24 15.12
C ARG A 297 -35.24 -15.18 16.21
N VAL A 298 -34.91 -13.98 15.82
CA VAL A 298 -34.88 -12.80 16.70
C VAL A 298 -36.30 -12.49 17.12
N THR A 299 -36.66 -12.74 18.38
CA THR A 299 -37.87 -12.25 19.00
C THR A 299 -37.63 -10.81 19.44
N GLU A 300 -38.62 -9.93 19.33
CA GLU A 300 -38.53 -8.50 19.63
C GLU A 300 -37.98 -8.18 21.05
N ASN A 301 -37.93 -9.17 21.91
CA ASN A 301 -37.61 -9.02 23.33
C ASN A 301 -36.22 -9.48 23.77
N ASP A 302 -35.45 -10.20 22.93
CA ASP A 302 -34.16 -10.74 23.29
C ASP A 302 -33.07 -10.28 22.32
N PHE A 303 -32.50 -9.13 22.60
CA PHE A 303 -31.32 -8.61 21.89
C PHE A 303 -30.05 -9.04 22.64
N SER A 304 -29.52 -10.22 22.30
CA SER A 304 -28.20 -10.66 22.73
C SER A 304 -27.23 -10.69 21.54
N LEU A 305 -25.92 -10.76 21.79
CA LEU A 305 -24.92 -10.92 20.73
C LEU A 305 -25.13 -12.22 19.91
N ALA A 306 -25.85 -13.17 20.46
CA ALA A 306 -26.26 -14.41 19.78
C ALA A 306 -27.25 -14.12 18.60
N ASP A 307 -27.94 -13.00 18.62
CA ASP A 307 -28.89 -12.59 17.57
C ASP A 307 -28.16 -12.23 16.24
N LEU A 308 -26.83 -12.11 16.26
CA LEU A 308 -26.01 -11.93 15.07
C LEU A 308 -25.65 -13.26 14.39
N SER A 309 -26.07 -14.40 14.91
CA SER A 309 -25.86 -15.71 14.31
C SER A 309 -26.53 -15.81 12.95
N ALA A 310 -25.75 -15.96 11.92
CA ALA A 310 -26.24 -16.02 10.54
C ALA A 310 -25.30 -16.84 9.65
N VAL A 311 -25.85 -17.37 8.58
CA VAL A 311 -25.10 -17.89 7.45
C VAL A 311 -25.23 -16.92 6.29
N PHE A 312 -24.12 -16.47 5.75
CA PHE A 312 -24.09 -15.64 4.54
C PHE A 312 -23.77 -16.54 3.34
N ILE A 313 -24.61 -16.44 2.33
CA ILE A 313 -24.34 -17.02 1.02
C ILE A 313 -24.00 -15.86 0.11
N GLY A 314 -22.87 -15.93 -0.56
CA GLY A 314 -22.37 -14.81 -1.33
C GLY A 314 -21.68 -15.20 -2.62
N HIS A 315 -21.52 -14.18 -3.45
CA HIS A 315 -20.88 -14.23 -4.75
C HIS A 315 -19.96 -13.03 -4.91
N SER A 316 -18.78 -13.26 -5.51
CA SER A 316 -17.85 -12.19 -5.85
C SER A 316 -17.39 -12.34 -7.28
N ILE A 317 -17.34 -11.23 -8.01
CA ILE A 317 -16.81 -11.14 -9.36
C ILE A 317 -15.81 -9.99 -9.42
N GLU A 318 -14.67 -10.22 -10.08
CA GLU A 318 -13.61 -9.26 -10.29
C GLU A 318 -13.20 -9.32 -11.75
N TYR A 319 -13.07 -8.16 -12.35
CA TYR A 319 -12.54 -8.03 -13.70
C TYR A 319 -11.46 -6.96 -13.72
N ASP A 320 -10.23 -7.35 -14.01
CA ASP A 320 -9.04 -6.53 -13.96
C ASP A 320 -8.34 -6.54 -15.32
N ILE A 321 -8.05 -5.37 -15.85
CA ILE A 321 -7.35 -5.18 -17.12
C ILE A 321 -6.12 -4.33 -16.86
N TRP A 322 -4.96 -4.87 -17.15
CA TRP A 322 -3.69 -4.17 -17.16
C TRP A 322 -3.11 -4.09 -18.54
N SER A 323 -2.52 -2.97 -18.88
CA SER A 323 -1.67 -2.83 -20.07
C SER A 323 -0.45 -1.98 -19.75
N LYS A 324 0.67 -2.34 -20.38
CA LYS A 324 1.91 -1.59 -20.42
C LYS A 324 2.28 -1.37 -21.86
N THR A 325 2.63 -0.14 -22.20
CA THR A 325 3.23 0.18 -23.51
C THR A 325 4.58 0.85 -23.23
N TYR A 326 5.65 0.23 -23.71
CA TYR A 326 6.98 0.81 -23.77
C TYR A 326 7.21 1.36 -25.15
N THR A 327 7.63 2.60 -25.26
CA THR A 327 8.06 3.25 -26.50
C THR A 327 9.48 3.75 -26.35
N ASP A 328 10.26 3.61 -27.40
CA ASP A 328 11.62 4.14 -27.50
C ASP A 328 11.96 4.40 -28.96
N ILE A 329 12.84 5.35 -29.25
CA ILE A 329 13.39 5.60 -30.57
C ILE A 329 14.90 5.65 -30.44
N PHE A 330 15.57 4.80 -31.16
CA PHE A 330 17.04 4.74 -31.25
C PHE A 330 17.44 4.97 -32.70
N GLY A 331 18.66 5.41 -32.92
CA GLY A 331 19.06 5.93 -34.21
C GLY A 331 18.74 7.42 -34.37
N THR A 332 18.85 7.96 -35.57
CA THR A 332 18.60 9.37 -35.85
C THR A 332 17.10 9.66 -35.98
N TYR A 333 16.58 10.61 -35.25
CA TYR A 333 15.18 11.01 -35.33
C TYR A 333 15.01 12.52 -35.29
N THR A 334 13.88 13.01 -35.79
CA THR A 334 13.49 14.43 -35.75
C THR A 334 12.44 14.60 -34.65
N ASP A 335 12.73 15.42 -33.63
CA ASP A 335 11.78 15.75 -32.55
C ASP A 335 11.21 17.15 -32.76
N GLU A 336 9.89 17.23 -32.96
CA GLU A 336 9.18 18.50 -33.07
C GLU A 336 9.31 19.42 -31.84
N ARG A 337 9.80 18.88 -30.71
CA ARG A 337 10.13 19.62 -29.49
C ARG A 337 11.60 20.00 -29.39
N GLY A 338 12.41 19.56 -30.32
CA GLY A 338 13.85 19.82 -30.39
C GLY A 338 14.21 21.22 -30.86
N SER A 339 15.52 21.49 -31.00
CA SER A 339 16.04 22.71 -31.58
C SER A 339 15.73 22.79 -33.07
N LYS A 340 15.50 24.01 -33.57
CA LYS A 340 15.34 24.28 -34.98
C LYS A 340 16.63 24.87 -35.54
N ASP A 341 16.94 24.51 -36.77
CA ASP A 341 18.01 25.16 -37.52
C ASP A 341 17.65 26.61 -37.90
N GLU A 342 18.57 27.31 -38.54
CA GLU A 342 18.39 28.71 -38.99
C GLU A 342 17.23 28.85 -39.97
N ASN A 343 16.82 27.79 -40.65
CA ASN A 343 15.71 27.73 -41.58
C ASN A 343 14.38 27.35 -40.97
N GLY A 344 14.35 27.09 -39.65
CA GLY A 344 13.14 26.69 -38.91
C GLY A 344 12.79 25.21 -38.99
N ASN A 345 13.64 24.35 -39.57
CA ASN A 345 13.46 22.90 -39.57
C ASN A 345 13.95 22.32 -38.25
N PHE A 346 13.29 21.27 -37.82
CA PHE A 346 13.75 20.55 -36.63
C PHE A 346 15.08 19.83 -36.87
N VAL A 347 16.03 20.04 -35.96
CA VAL A 347 17.34 19.36 -36.03
C VAL A 347 17.17 17.89 -35.70
N ALA A 348 17.79 17.04 -36.53
CA ALA A 348 17.84 15.59 -36.26
C ALA A 348 18.66 15.31 -35.00
N THR A 349 18.13 14.47 -34.11
CA THR A 349 18.78 14.08 -32.86
C THR A 349 19.13 12.60 -32.94
N GLU A 350 20.35 12.26 -32.54
CA GLU A 350 20.74 10.86 -32.43
C GLU A 350 20.17 10.25 -31.16
N GLY A 351 19.53 9.10 -31.29
CA GLY A 351 19.11 8.29 -30.16
C GLY A 351 20.32 7.57 -29.54
N HIS A 352 20.18 7.17 -28.29
CA HIS A 352 21.24 6.45 -27.58
C HIS A 352 21.03 4.95 -27.68
N GLU A 353 22.08 4.22 -28.06
CA GLU A 353 22.09 2.75 -28.03
C GLU A 353 22.25 2.27 -26.58
N TYR A 354 21.14 2.10 -25.89
CA TYR A 354 21.10 1.56 -24.52
C TYR A 354 20.97 0.03 -24.51
N TYR A 355 20.26 -0.53 -25.52
CA TYR A 355 19.97 -1.96 -25.65
C TYR A 355 20.86 -2.59 -26.73
N ASP A 356 21.39 -3.77 -26.47
CA ASP A 356 22.27 -4.49 -27.41
C ASP A 356 21.49 -5.29 -28.44
N ASN A 357 20.18 -5.54 -28.20
CA ASN A 357 19.37 -6.42 -29.03
C ASN A 357 18.06 -5.77 -29.43
N TRP A 358 17.61 -6.07 -30.66
CA TRP A 358 16.27 -5.82 -31.16
C TRP A 358 15.76 -7.01 -31.93
N PHE A 359 14.51 -7.41 -31.70
CA PHE A 359 13.88 -8.57 -32.31
C PHE A 359 12.73 -8.25 -33.26
N ILE A 360 12.25 -7.02 -33.25
CA ILE A 360 11.10 -6.56 -34.02
C ILE A 360 11.49 -5.45 -34.99
N HIS A 361 12.08 -4.36 -34.48
CA HIS A 361 12.41 -3.18 -35.27
C HIS A 361 13.75 -2.57 -34.85
N PRO A 362 14.65 -2.27 -35.80
CA PRO A 362 16.00 -1.76 -35.48
C PRO A 362 16.04 -0.31 -35.00
N ASP A 363 15.05 0.52 -35.35
CA ASP A 363 15.11 1.97 -35.10
C ASP A 363 14.15 2.44 -34.01
N ALA A 364 13.18 1.62 -33.61
CA ALA A 364 12.20 2.01 -32.60
C ALA A 364 11.55 0.83 -31.91
N SER A 365 11.18 1.00 -30.66
CA SER A 365 10.38 0.06 -29.88
C SER A 365 8.97 0.61 -29.66
N ARG A 366 7.98 -0.27 -29.77
CA ARG A 366 6.61 -0.02 -29.33
C ARG A 366 5.99 -1.32 -28.84
N ASP A 367 6.35 -1.73 -27.65
CA ASP A 367 5.92 -2.98 -27.05
C ASP A 367 4.67 -2.78 -26.21
N THR A 368 3.59 -3.47 -26.53
CA THR A 368 2.35 -3.44 -25.75
C THR A 368 2.05 -4.81 -25.18
N LEU A 369 2.05 -4.90 -23.86
CA LEU A 369 1.74 -6.08 -23.08
C LEU A 369 0.42 -5.86 -22.36
N CYS A 370 -0.51 -6.82 -22.45
CA CYS A 370 -1.82 -6.70 -21.83
C CYS A 370 -2.20 -7.99 -21.11
N GLU A 371 -2.72 -7.84 -19.89
CA GLU A 371 -3.26 -8.92 -19.10
C GLU A 371 -4.69 -8.57 -18.66
N ARG A 372 -5.61 -9.54 -18.84
CA ARG A 372 -6.98 -9.45 -18.36
C ARG A 372 -7.26 -10.61 -17.44
N ARG A 373 -7.77 -10.32 -16.26
CA ARG A 373 -8.17 -11.32 -15.28
C ARG A 373 -9.66 -11.20 -15.01
N LEU A 374 -10.36 -12.31 -15.13
CA LEU A 374 -11.72 -12.48 -14.62
C LEU A 374 -11.66 -13.50 -13.50
N SER A 375 -11.98 -13.08 -12.28
CA SER A 375 -12.13 -13.96 -11.12
C SER A 375 -13.59 -14.03 -10.71
N ASN A 376 -14.08 -15.23 -10.46
CA ASN A 376 -15.44 -15.46 -10.02
C ASN A 376 -15.44 -16.48 -8.89
N ARG A 377 -16.18 -16.20 -7.81
CA ARG A 377 -16.26 -17.12 -6.69
C ARG A 377 -17.63 -17.10 -6.02
N LEU A 378 -18.01 -18.26 -5.53
CA LEU A 378 -19.13 -18.47 -4.64
C LEU A 378 -18.60 -18.82 -3.26
N PHE A 379 -19.25 -18.30 -2.23
CA PHE A 379 -18.81 -18.53 -0.87
C PHE A 379 -19.96 -18.66 0.12
N VAL A 380 -19.67 -19.34 1.21
CA VAL A 380 -20.53 -19.45 2.38
C VAL A 380 -19.70 -19.04 3.59
N GLN A 381 -20.23 -18.07 4.36
CA GLN A 381 -19.65 -17.63 5.61
C GLN A 381 -20.64 -17.89 6.74
N ALA A 382 -20.27 -18.67 7.72
CA ALA A 382 -21.07 -18.94 8.89
C ALA A 382 -20.56 -18.13 10.09
N GLN A 383 -21.48 -17.47 10.78
CA GLN A 383 -21.28 -16.87 12.09
C GLN A 383 -22.18 -17.61 13.08
N PRO A 384 -21.77 -18.81 13.55
CA PRO A 384 -22.67 -19.72 14.26
C PRO A 384 -23.02 -19.27 15.67
N TRP A 385 -22.17 -18.39 16.24
CA TRP A 385 -22.33 -17.86 17.59
C TRP A 385 -22.03 -16.35 17.65
N ASP A 386 -21.61 -15.88 18.84
CA ASP A 386 -21.09 -14.54 19.01
C ASP A 386 -19.82 -14.34 18.16
N ARG A 387 -19.73 -13.20 17.48
CA ARG A 387 -18.50 -12.76 16.73
C ARG A 387 -17.25 -12.71 17.60
N ASN A 388 -17.43 -12.56 18.92
CA ASN A 388 -16.35 -12.58 19.91
C ASN A 388 -16.13 -13.95 20.56
N GLY A 389 -16.81 -14.97 20.08
CA GLY A 389 -16.66 -16.36 20.55
C GLY A 389 -15.35 -16.98 20.10
N VAL A 390 -15.03 -18.13 20.72
CA VAL A 390 -13.82 -18.92 20.38
C VAL A 390 -13.77 -19.22 18.88
N ILE A 391 -14.92 -19.53 18.28
CA ILE A 391 -15.12 -19.59 16.83
C ILE A 391 -16.14 -18.52 16.47
N GLY A 392 -15.69 -17.40 15.94
CA GLY A 392 -16.54 -16.28 15.54
C GLY A 392 -17.05 -16.39 14.11
N THR A 393 -16.20 -16.88 13.19
CA THR A 393 -16.53 -17.03 11.77
C THR A 393 -15.87 -18.26 11.16
N ILE A 394 -16.59 -18.92 10.28
CA ILE A 394 -16.10 -19.97 9.38
C ILE A 394 -16.47 -19.54 7.97
N ASP A 395 -15.50 -19.48 7.07
CA ASP A 395 -15.69 -19.06 5.69
C ASP A 395 -15.13 -20.11 4.74
N GLY A 396 -15.80 -20.35 3.64
CA GLY A 396 -15.33 -21.27 2.62
C GLY A 396 -15.94 -20.92 1.26
N GLY A 397 -15.17 -21.15 0.21
CA GLY A 397 -15.62 -20.85 -1.13
C GLY A 397 -14.85 -21.57 -2.21
N VAL A 398 -15.43 -21.57 -3.38
CA VAL A 398 -14.85 -22.11 -4.61
C VAL A 398 -14.94 -21.08 -5.72
N GLY A 399 -14.01 -21.12 -6.64
CA GLY A 399 -14.01 -20.19 -7.74
C GLY A 399 -13.07 -20.58 -8.87
N PHE A 400 -13.01 -19.68 -9.83
CA PHE A 400 -12.11 -19.82 -10.97
C PHE A 400 -11.53 -18.46 -11.36
N ASP A 401 -10.31 -18.49 -11.89
CA ASP A 401 -9.61 -17.36 -12.50
C ASP A 401 -9.39 -17.64 -13.97
N ILE A 402 -9.73 -16.69 -14.82
CA ILE A 402 -9.42 -16.71 -16.24
C ILE A 402 -8.47 -15.56 -16.54
N HIS A 403 -7.26 -15.89 -16.94
CA HIS A 403 -6.27 -14.94 -17.42
C HIS A 403 -6.20 -14.96 -18.95
N THR A 404 -6.12 -13.80 -19.55
CA THR A 404 -5.88 -13.62 -20.97
C THR A 404 -4.71 -12.68 -21.16
N TYR A 405 -3.62 -13.21 -21.63
CA TYR A 405 -2.38 -12.50 -21.93
C TYR A 405 -2.35 -12.13 -23.41
N SER A 406 -1.91 -10.91 -23.71
CA SER A 406 -1.77 -10.44 -25.08
C SER A 406 -0.41 -9.77 -25.22
N GLN A 407 0.36 -10.24 -26.19
CA GLN A 407 1.65 -9.70 -26.56
C GLN A 407 1.87 -9.86 -28.06
N PHE A 408 2.80 -9.13 -28.61
CA PHE A 408 3.22 -9.28 -30.00
C PHE A 408 4.08 -10.55 -30.13
N ALA A 409 3.99 -11.25 -31.25
CA ALA A 409 4.82 -12.40 -31.57
C ALA A 409 5.33 -12.28 -33.00
N LEU A 410 6.49 -12.87 -33.27
CA LEU A 410 7.15 -12.76 -34.57
C LEU A 410 6.26 -13.22 -35.76
N GLY A 411 5.47 -14.29 -35.56
CA GLY A 411 4.51 -14.74 -36.56
C GLY A 411 3.33 -13.80 -36.79
N ASP A 412 3.06 -12.94 -35.80
CA ASP A 412 1.96 -11.95 -35.83
C ASP A 412 2.39 -10.63 -36.49
N TYR A 413 3.70 -10.43 -36.69
CA TYR A 413 4.23 -9.27 -37.41
C TYR A 413 3.68 -9.19 -38.85
N ILE A 414 3.60 -10.33 -39.52
CA ILE A 414 3.08 -10.43 -40.89
C ILE A 414 1.56 -10.21 -40.93
N THR A 415 0.85 -10.61 -39.86
CA THR A 415 -0.62 -10.53 -39.78
C THR A 415 -1.13 -9.30 -39.07
N GLY A 416 -0.25 -8.56 -38.35
CA GLY A 416 -0.61 -7.41 -37.53
C GLY A 416 -1.47 -7.75 -36.30
N LYS A 417 -1.55 -9.00 -35.91
CA LYS A 417 -2.39 -9.47 -34.81
C LYS A 417 -1.57 -9.83 -33.60
N TYR A 418 -2.02 -9.36 -32.43
CA TYR A 418 -1.43 -9.74 -31.13
C TYR A 418 -1.82 -11.16 -30.76
N ARG A 419 -0.84 -11.96 -30.34
CA ARG A 419 -1.09 -13.30 -29.80
C ARG A 419 -1.83 -13.21 -28.48
N ARG A 420 -2.91 -13.96 -28.37
CA ARG A 420 -3.70 -14.10 -27.15
C ARG A 420 -3.55 -15.49 -26.56
N THR A 421 -3.13 -15.57 -25.33
CA THR A 421 -3.02 -16.83 -24.58
C THR A 421 -4.00 -16.80 -23.42
N ARG A 422 -4.95 -17.74 -23.40
CA ARG A 422 -5.91 -17.87 -22.31
C ARG A 422 -5.49 -19.00 -21.37
N LYS A 423 -5.50 -18.73 -20.07
CA LYS A 423 -5.21 -19.69 -19.00
C LYS A 423 -6.34 -19.66 -17.99
N THR A 424 -6.78 -20.83 -17.55
CA THR A 424 -7.85 -20.96 -16.54
C THR A 424 -7.32 -21.72 -15.36
N SER A 425 -7.70 -21.31 -14.15
CA SER A 425 -7.36 -21.98 -12.89
C SER A 425 -8.60 -22.08 -12.03
N TYR A 426 -8.74 -23.17 -11.31
CA TYR A 426 -9.81 -23.37 -10.34
C TYR A 426 -9.22 -23.37 -8.94
N PHE A 427 -9.94 -22.78 -7.98
CA PHE A 427 -9.49 -22.71 -6.60
C PHE A 427 -10.60 -23.01 -5.61
N ALA A 428 -10.18 -23.46 -4.44
CA ALA A 428 -11.01 -23.58 -3.26
C ALA A 428 -10.28 -22.92 -2.09
N TYR A 429 -11.04 -22.35 -1.16
CA TYR A 429 -10.46 -21.75 0.04
C TYR A 429 -11.34 -21.98 1.25
N GLY A 430 -10.73 -21.89 2.42
CA GLY A 430 -11.41 -21.90 3.69
C GLY A 430 -10.69 -21.06 4.72
N SER A 431 -11.42 -20.49 5.66
CA SER A 431 -10.86 -19.80 6.80
C SER A 431 -11.71 -19.98 8.04
N ILE A 432 -11.06 -19.91 9.18
CA ILE A 432 -11.67 -19.91 10.50
C ILE A 432 -11.04 -18.81 11.33
N ALA A 433 -11.85 -18.07 12.06
CA ALA A 433 -11.37 -16.99 12.91
C ALA A 433 -12.20 -16.93 14.19
N GLY A 434 -11.57 -16.51 15.29
CA GLY A 434 -12.25 -16.38 16.56
C GLY A 434 -11.51 -15.55 17.57
N LYS A 435 -12.13 -15.42 18.75
CA LYS A 435 -11.60 -14.65 19.86
C LYS A 435 -11.82 -15.41 21.15
N ILE A 436 -10.90 -15.24 22.09
CA ILE A 436 -11.09 -15.70 23.46
C ILE A 436 -11.18 -14.45 24.33
N LYS A 437 -12.40 -14.02 24.63
CA LYS A 437 -12.69 -12.76 25.31
C LYS A 437 -11.96 -11.59 24.63
N LYS A 438 -11.33 -10.71 25.38
CA LYS A 438 -10.53 -9.59 24.88
C LYS A 438 -9.02 -9.88 24.80
N TYR A 439 -8.61 -11.10 25.16
CA TYR A 439 -7.20 -11.42 25.34
C TYR A 439 -6.56 -12.12 24.15
N VAL A 440 -7.33 -12.87 23.38
CA VAL A 440 -6.79 -13.64 22.26
C VAL A 440 -7.64 -13.42 21.02
N ASP A 441 -7.01 -13.03 19.92
CA ASP A 441 -7.57 -13.05 18.56
C ASP A 441 -6.76 -14.07 17.74
N TRP A 442 -7.43 -14.94 17.00
CA TRP A 442 -6.77 -15.92 16.18
C TRP A 442 -7.51 -16.15 14.87
N ASP A 443 -6.77 -16.53 13.86
CA ASP A 443 -7.33 -16.98 12.59
C ASP A 443 -6.39 -17.94 11.86
N ALA A 444 -6.98 -18.79 11.05
CA ALA A 444 -6.29 -19.65 10.11
C ALA A 444 -7.01 -19.64 8.76
N ASN A 445 -6.26 -19.76 7.69
CA ASN A 445 -6.79 -19.75 6.34
C ASN A 445 -5.95 -20.59 5.39
N MET A 446 -6.61 -21.12 4.36
CA MET A 446 -5.99 -21.93 3.32
C MET A 446 -6.66 -21.66 1.99
N LYS A 447 -5.87 -21.57 0.93
CA LYS A 447 -6.35 -21.50 -0.46
C LYS A 447 -5.53 -22.46 -1.30
N VAL A 448 -6.19 -23.25 -2.12
CA VAL A 448 -5.54 -24.24 -2.99
C VAL A 448 -6.08 -24.13 -4.41
N TYR A 449 -5.23 -24.41 -5.38
CA TYR A 449 -5.56 -24.51 -6.79
C TYR A 449 -5.43 -25.99 -7.23
N PRO A 450 -6.52 -26.78 -7.17
CA PRO A 450 -6.47 -28.20 -7.47
C PRO A 450 -6.18 -28.47 -8.96
N SER A 451 -6.52 -27.55 -9.84
CA SER A 451 -6.37 -27.77 -11.28
C SER A 451 -6.23 -26.46 -12.09
N GLY A 452 -5.85 -26.61 -13.34
CA GLY A 452 -5.67 -25.50 -14.28
C GLY A 452 -4.24 -24.98 -14.32
N TYR A 453 -4.04 -23.77 -14.83
CA TYR A 453 -2.72 -23.15 -15.02
C TYR A 453 -1.93 -23.05 -13.71
N ARG A 454 -2.61 -22.66 -12.63
CA ARG A 454 -2.02 -22.58 -11.27
C ARG A 454 -2.16 -23.89 -10.49
N GLY A 455 -2.51 -25.00 -11.14
CA GLY A 455 -2.69 -26.29 -10.47
C GLY A 455 -1.51 -26.64 -9.56
N GLY A 456 -1.78 -26.95 -8.27
CA GLY A 456 -0.77 -27.21 -7.25
C GLY A 456 -0.22 -25.98 -6.53
N ASP A 457 -0.71 -24.77 -6.82
CA ASP A 457 -0.46 -23.58 -5.97
C ASP A 457 -1.25 -23.72 -4.67
N MET A 458 -0.66 -23.23 -3.58
CA MET A 458 -1.24 -23.31 -2.24
C MET A 458 -0.80 -22.10 -1.41
N SER A 459 -1.72 -21.54 -0.66
CA SER A 459 -1.44 -20.55 0.38
C SER A 459 -2.03 -21.04 1.69
N LEU A 460 -1.23 -21.03 2.74
CA LEU A 460 -1.62 -21.35 4.11
C LEU A 460 -1.21 -20.19 5.01
N GLY A 461 -2.13 -19.74 5.85
CA GLY A 461 -1.86 -18.66 6.80
C GLY A 461 -2.43 -18.98 8.19
N ALA A 462 -1.75 -18.55 9.23
CA ALA A 462 -2.23 -18.56 10.59
C ALA A 462 -1.80 -17.29 11.32
N HIS A 463 -2.65 -16.78 12.19
CA HIS A 463 -2.39 -15.59 12.99
C HIS A 463 -2.90 -15.79 14.41
N LEU A 464 -2.11 -15.34 15.38
CA LEU A 464 -2.43 -15.35 16.79
C LEU A 464 -2.01 -14.02 17.40
N ALA A 465 -2.93 -13.32 18.07
CA ALA A 465 -2.63 -12.12 18.83
C ALA A 465 -3.04 -12.30 20.30
N LEU A 466 -2.08 -12.13 21.18
CA LEU A 466 -2.25 -12.18 22.63
C LEU A 466 -2.23 -10.75 23.19
N LYS A 467 -3.26 -10.37 23.92
CA LYS A 467 -3.41 -9.03 24.52
C LYS A 467 -3.38 -9.15 26.04
N GLY A 468 -2.33 -8.63 26.64
CA GLY A 468 -2.19 -8.47 28.08
C GLY A 468 -2.39 -7.02 28.51
N TYR A 469 -2.69 -6.81 29.77
CA TYR A 469 -2.82 -5.45 30.35
C TYR A 469 -1.96 -5.36 31.61
N LEU A 470 -0.99 -4.48 31.61
CA LEU A 470 -0.13 -4.21 32.74
C LEU A 470 -0.28 -2.75 33.17
N ARG A 471 -0.74 -2.51 34.40
CA ARG A 471 -0.98 -1.15 34.93
C ARG A 471 -1.86 -0.28 34.02
N GLY A 472 -2.83 -0.90 33.32
CA GLY A 472 -3.73 -0.21 32.38
C GLY A 472 -3.16 -0.03 30.97
N HIS A 473 -1.92 -0.43 30.71
CA HIS A 473 -1.31 -0.37 29.37
C HIS A 473 -1.51 -1.71 28.65
N ALA A 474 -1.93 -1.63 27.38
CA ALA A 474 -2.06 -2.81 26.54
C ALA A 474 -0.67 -3.29 26.06
N LEU A 475 -0.43 -4.58 26.26
CA LEU A 475 0.72 -5.31 25.72
C LEU A 475 0.17 -6.26 24.67
N ILE A 476 0.64 -6.19 23.44
CA ILE A 476 0.15 -6.99 22.34
C ILE A 476 1.32 -7.80 21.78
N LEU A 477 1.22 -9.12 21.84
CA LEU A 477 2.14 -10.04 21.21
C LEU A 477 1.40 -10.71 20.05
N GLU A 478 1.92 -10.57 18.83
CA GLU A 478 1.36 -11.22 17.64
C GLU A 478 2.36 -12.18 17.03
N GLY A 479 1.85 -13.34 16.59
CA GLY A 479 2.55 -14.29 15.75
C GLY A 479 1.79 -14.51 14.46
N ARG A 480 2.49 -14.57 13.34
CA ARG A 480 1.95 -14.94 12.03
C ARG A 480 2.82 -15.99 11.39
N PHE A 481 2.17 -16.92 10.77
CA PHE A 481 2.78 -17.92 9.92
C PHE A 481 2.15 -17.85 8.54
N SER A 482 2.95 -17.93 7.49
CA SER A 482 2.46 -18.13 6.14
C SER A 482 3.36 -19.07 5.36
N ASN A 483 2.76 -19.89 4.52
CA ASN A 483 3.44 -20.68 3.51
C ASN A 483 2.72 -20.50 2.18
N GLU A 484 3.46 -20.08 1.17
CA GLU A 484 2.94 -19.82 -0.16
C GLU A 484 3.76 -20.58 -1.20
N LYS A 485 3.12 -21.52 -1.87
CA LYS A 485 3.65 -22.20 -3.04
C LYS A 485 2.96 -21.65 -4.27
N ARG A 486 3.72 -21.05 -5.19
CA ARG A 486 3.19 -20.33 -6.36
C ARG A 486 3.88 -20.74 -7.64
N SER A 487 3.07 -20.79 -8.70
CA SER A 487 3.56 -20.87 -10.07
C SER A 487 4.30 -19.58 -10.45
N PRO A 488 5.29 -19.65 -11.34
CA PRO A 488 5.89 -18.47 -11.95
C PRO A 488 4.83 -17.59 -12.61
N GLY A 489 5.08 -16.28 -12.66
CA GLY A 489 4.24 -15.36 -13.43
C GLY A 489 4.36 -15.63 -14.93
N TYR A 490 3.27 -15.44 -15.68
CA TYR A 490 3.26 -15.66 -17.14
C TYR A 490 4.38 -14.91 -17.85
N TRP A 491 4.64 -13.66 -17.44
CA TRP A 491 5.64 -12.80 -18.06
C TRP A 491 7.09 -13.20 -17.69
N GLN A 492 7.27 -13.97 -16.63
CA GLN A 492 8.56 -14.58 -16.29
C GLN A 492 8.85 -15.82 -17.14
N GLU A 493 7.80 -16.53 -17.55
CA GLU A 493 7.93 -17.68 -18.43
C GLU A 493 7.93 -17.31 -19.90
N ASN A 494 7.10 -16.33 -20.30
CA ASN A 494 6.87 -16.02 -21.71
C ASN A 494 6.86 -14.52 -21.95
N LEU A 495 7.88 -14.00 -22.58
CA LEU A 495 7.94 -12.61 -23.03
C LEU A 495 8.42 -12.52 -24.46
N PHE A 496 7.77 -11.67 -25.23
CA PHE A 496 8.20 -11.27 -26.56
C PHE A 496 8.03 -9.75 -26.71
N SER A 497 9.15 -9.05 -26.75
CA SER A 497 9.24 -7.59 -26.92
C SER A 497 10.39 -7.26 -27.86
N ASN A 498 10.59 -6.01 -28.20
CA ASN A 498 11.66 -5.61 -29.11
C ASN A 498 13.05 -5.90 -28.56
N HIS A 499 13.25 -5.73 -27.25
CA HIS A 499 14.57 -5.94 -26.62
C HIS A 499 14.71 -7.25 -25.85
N TYR A 500 13.59 -7.90 -25.51
CA TYR A 500 13.60 -9.08 -24.64
C TYR A 500 12.68 -10.17 -25.18
N VAL A 501 13.27 -11.35 -25.35
CA VAL A 501 12.53 -12.55 -25.77
C VAL A 501 12.98 -13.71 -24.91
N TRP A 502 12.03 -14.39 -24.27
CA TRP A 502 12.29 -15.64 -23.57
C TRP A 502 11.06 -16.55 -23.51
N SER A 503 11.37 -17.85 -23.38
CA SER A 503 10.40 -18.91 -23.10
C SER A 503 11.04 -19.84 -22.07
N ASN A 504 10.76 -19.61 -20.81
CA ASN A 504 11.37 -20.29 -19.67
C ASN A 504 10.47 -21.41 -19.17
N SER A 505 11.09 -22.45 -18.62
CA SER A 505 10.41 -23.49 -17.84
C SER A 505 10.92 -23.42 -16.41
N LEU A 506 10.15 -22.73 -15.55
CA LEU A 506 10.54 -22.44 -14.19
C LEU A 506 9.81 -23.33 -13.19
N ALA A 507 10.51 -23.72 -12.11
CA ALA A 507 9.91 -24.43 -11.01
C ALA A 507 9.08 -23.49 -10.14
N LYS A 508 8.10 -24.04 -9.42
CA LYS A 508 7.30 -23.27 -8.45
C LYS A 508 8.16 -22.74 -7.32
N GLU A 509 7.98 -21.47 -7.01
CA GLU A 509 8.55 -20.83 -5.83
C GLU A 509 7.77 -21.24 -4.59
N ASN A 510 8.45 -21.56 -3.49
CA ASN A 510 7.82 -21.80 -2.20
C ASN A 510 8.44 -20.91 -1.14
N GLU A 511 7.63 -20.11 -0.50
CA GLU A 511 8.05 -19.16 0.53
C GLU A 511 7.33 -19.47 1.84
N THR A 512 8.12 -19.72 2.90
CA THR A 512 7.64 -19.88 4.27
C THR A 512 8.07 -18.67 5.07
N ARG A 513 7.14 -18.01 5.78
CA ARG A 513 7.40 -16.85 6.64
C ARG A 513 6.86 -17.10 8.04
N ILE A 514 7.65 -16.70 9.03
CA ILE A 514 7.25 -16.58 10.43
C ILE A 514 7.50 -15.14 10.84
N GLU A 515 6.51 -14.52 11.46
CA GLU A 515 6.59 -13.18 12.01
C GLU A 515 6.19 -13.21 13.47
N ALA A 516 6.95 -12.52 14.31
CA ALA A 516 6.59 -12.22 15.69
C ALA A 516 6.68 -10.72 15.91
N SER A 517 5.67 -10.11 16.51
CA SER A 517 5.70 -8.69 16.87
C SER A 517 5.22 -8.45 18.28
N PHE A 518 5.85 -7.51 18.96
CA PHE A 518 5.48 -7.04 20.31
C PHE A 518 5.23 -5.55 20.25
N ARG A 519 4.05 -5.11 20.72
CA ARG A 519 3.63 -3.73 20.65
C ARG A 519 3.12 -3.25 22.00
N VAL A 520 3.54 -2.04 22.39
CA VAL A 520 3.02 -1.31 23.54
C VAL A 520 2.56 0.07 23.05
N PRO A 521 1.28 0.20 22.58
CA PRO A 521 0.79 1.39 21.92
C PRO A 521 0.96 2.67 22.75
N ASP A 522 0.72 2.61 24.06
CA ASP A 522 0.86 3.75 24.97
C ASP A 522 2.28 4.30 25.07
N TYR A 523 3.27 3.46 24.83
CA TYR A 523 4.67 3.85 24.82
C TYR A 523 5.19 4.07 23.39
N ALA A 524 4.32 3.95 22.36
CA ALA A 524 4.70 3.98 20.95
C ALA A 524 5.93 3.08 20.66
N LEU A 525 5.92 1.88 21.26
CA LEU A 525 6.95 0.85 21.09
C LEU A 525 6.40 -0.27 20.21
N GLU A 526 7.16 -0.61 19.19
CA GLU A 526 6.91 -1.76 18.33
C GLU A 526 8.24 -2.46 18.05
N LEU A 527 8.29 -3.74 18.31
CA LEU A 527 9.38 -4.64 17.95
C LEU A 527 8.80 -5.73 17.06
N ALA A 528 9.46 -6.04 15.97
CA ALA A 528 9.05 -7.15 15.10
C ALA A 528 10.28 -7.92 14.61
N ALA A 529 10.08 -9.21 14.42
CA ALA A 529 11.07 -10.11 13.85
C ALA A 529 10.41 -10.98 12.78
N TRP A 530 11.08 -11.13 11.65
CA TRP A 530 10.65 -11.98 10.55
C TRP A 530 11.75 -12.98 10.23
N GLN A 531 11.34 -14.20 9.99
CA GLN A 531 12.18 -15.26 9.43
C GLN A 531 11.48 -15.79 8.18
N GLY A 532 12.18 -15.76 7.05
CA GLY A 532 11.71 -16.29 5.78
C GLY A 532 12.66 -17.33 5.21
N VAL A 533 12.10 -18.32 4.54
CA VAL A 533 12.85 -19.28 3.71
C VAL A 533 12.17 -19.35 2.36
N VAL A 534 12.91 -19.04 1.31
CA VAL A 534 12.41 -19.05 -0.07
C VAL A 534 13.16 -20.13 -0.84
N LYS A 535 12.42 -21.09 -1.37
CA LYS A 535 12.93 -22.13 -2.26
C LYS A 535 12.62 -21.80 -3.69
N ASN A 536 13.56 -22.04 -4.61
CA ASN A 536 13.44 -21.80 -6.04
C ASN A 536 13.12 -20.32 -6.36
N LYS A 537 13.79 -19.38 -5.71
CA LYS A 537 13.55 -17.94 -5.89
C LYS A 537 13.72 -17.52 -7.34
N ILE A 538 12.70 -16.89 -7.91
CA ILE A 538 12.73 -16.29 -9.24
C ILE A 538 13.05 -14.80 -9.09
N TYR A 539 14.00 -14.32 -9.90
CA TYR A 539 14.43 -12.92 -9.87
C TYR A 539 14.94 -12.48 -11.24
N TYR A 540 15.02 -11.19 -11.47
CA TYR A 540 15.68 -10.63 -12.63
C TYR A 540 17.17 -10.38 -12.30
N GLY A 541 18.04 -10.72 -13.24
CA GLY A 541 19.49 -10.54 -13.08
C GLY A 541 20.20 -10.52 -14.42
N PRO A 542 21.53 -10.25 -14.43
CA PRO A 542 22.31 -10.18 -15.66
C PRO A 542 22.42 -11.55 -16.31
N VAL A 543 22.18 -11.61 -17.62
CA VAL A 543 22.36 -12.81 -18.46
C VAL A 543 23.48 -12.63 -19.49
N GLY A 544 24.14 -11.47 -19.51
CA GLY A 544 25.26 -11.09 -20.35
C GLY A 544 25.95 -9.83 -19.81
N PRO A 545 27.00 -9.35 -20.47
CA PRO A 545 27.64 -8.09 -20.11
C PRO A 545 26.73 -6.90 -20.35
N GLY A 546 26.87 -5.86 -19.54
CA GLY A 546 26.07 -4.62 -19.63
C GLY A 546 24.73 -4.68 -18.91
N ASP A 547 24.27 -3.50 -18.44
CA ASP A 547 23.07 -3.35 -17.61
C ASP A 547 21.75 -3.56 -18.38
N SER A 548 21.82 -3.59 -19.73
CA SER A 548 20.67 -3.87 -20.59
C SER A 548 20.40 -5.38 -20.73
N ASN A 549 21.43 -6.21 -20.55
CA ASN A 549 21.31 -7.67 -20.68
C ASN A 549 20.74 -8.33 -19.43
N VAL A 550 19.46 -8.11 -19.21
CA VAL A 550 18.71 -8.62 -18.06
C VAL A 550 17.76 -9.74 -18.50
N GLY A 551 17.71 -10.81 -17.72
CA GLY A 551 16.82 -11.93 -17.94
C GLY A 551 16.19 -12.43 -16.63
N VAL A 552 15.34 -13.44 -16.77
CA VAL A 552 14.72 -14.13 -15.63
C VAL A 552 15.62 -15.28 -15.21
N LEU A 553 16.04 -15.28 -13.98
CA LEU A 553 16.86 -16.30 -13.35
C LEU A 553 16.08 -17.00 -12.23
N GLN A 554 16.42 -18.26 -11.97
CA GLN A 554 15.89 -19.00 -10.84
C GLN A 554 17.03 -19.62 -10.03
N HIS A 555 17.01 -19.39 -8.73
CA HIS A 555 17.96 -19.99 -7.81
C HIS A 555 17.51 -21.39 -7.42
N ASP A 556 18.33 -22.39 -7.67
CA ASP A 556 18.09 -23.75 -7.21
C ASP A 556 18.58 -23.89 -5.76
N GLY A 557 17.64 -23.96 -4.84
CA GLY A 557 17.94 -24.08 -3.43
C GLY A 557 17.10 -23.17 -2.53
N ASN A 558 17.54 -23.08 -1.27
CA ASN A 558 16.88 -22.27 -0.25
C ASN A 558 17.68 -21.00 0.03
N VAL A 559 17.01 -19.87 0.07
CA VAL A 559 17.55 -18.61 0.58
C VAL A 559 16.81 -18.27 1.87
N SER A 560 17.56 -18.14 2.97
CA SER A 560 17.01 -17.71 4.26
C SER A 560 17.20 -16.21 4.44
N LEU A 561 16.20 -15.58 5.00
CA LEU A 561 16.18 -14.14 5.29
C LEU A 561 15.68 -13.91 6.71
N THR A 562 16.37 -13.06 7.44
CA THR A 562 15.98 -12.62 8.78
C THR A 562 15.91 -11.12 8.82
N SER A 563 14.86 -10.57 9.43
CA SER A 563 14.71 -9.12 9.66
C SER A 563 14.27 -8.86 11.09
N LEU A 564 14.86 -7.83 11.70
CA LEU A 564 14.51 -7.31 13.02
C LEU A 564 14.13 -5.84 12.87
N TYR A 565 12.99 -5.47 13.34
CA TYR A 565 12.50 -4.09 13.27
C TYR A 565 12.20 -3.56 14.67
N ALA A 566 12.62 -2.34 14.92
CA ALA A 566 12.30 -1.61 16.13
C ALA A 566 11.77 -0.21 15.80
N ARG A 567 10.64 0.14 16.38
CA ARG A 567 10.12 1.50 16.39
C ARG A 567 9.92 2.00 17.82
N LYS A 568 10.41 3.18 18.09
CA LYS A 568 10.22 3.86 19.36
C LYS A 568 10.12 5.37 19.16
N ASP A 569 8.99 5.97 19.57
CA ASP A 569 8.84 7.42 19.70
C ASP A 569 9.08 7.81 21.16
N PHE A 570 10.23 8.46 21.40
CA PHE A 570 10.53 9.06 22.71
C PHE A 570 9.89 10.44 22.79
N ARG A 571 9.12 10.67 23.86
CA ARG A 571 8.37 11.92 24.06
C ARG A 571 8.80 12.59 25.34
N ILE A 572 9.37 13.79 25.21
CA ILE A 572 9.85 14.60 26.33
C ILE A 572 9.19 15.97 26.19
N GLY A 573 8.08 16.19 26.91
CA GLY A 573 7.26 17.37 26.71
C GLY A 573 6.74 17.45 25.27
N GLY A 574 7.10 18.53 24.58
CA GLY A 574 6.77 18.69 23.14
C GLY A 574 7.77 18.07 22.17
N LEU A 575 8.89 17.56 22.66
CA LEU A 575 9.91 16.93 21.81
C LEU A 575 9.53 15.46 21.49
N HIS A 576 9.53 15.13 20.22
CA HIS A 576 9.28 13.79 19.68
C HIS A 576 10.52 13.30 18.92
N LEU A 577 10.97 12.09 19.24
CA LEU A 577 12.06 11.40 18.57
C LEU A 577 11.54 10.05 18.10
N ASP A 578 10.86 10.02 16.92
CA ASP A 578 10.36 8.78 16.29
C ASP A 578 11.53 8.13 15.55
N ASN A 579 11.93 6.97 16.04
CA ASN A 579 13.00 6.15 15.50
C ASN A 579 12.42 4.87 14.94
N ARG A 580 12.74 4.54 13.69
CA ARG A 580 12.40 3.30 13.03
C ARG A 580 13.68 2.70 12.45
N VAL A 581 14.05 1.54 12.91
CA VAL A 581 15.30 0.86 12.52
C VAL A 581 14.97 -0.57 12.10
N LEU A 582 15.53 -0.97 10.99
CA LEU A 582 15.46 -2.31 10.44
C LEU A 582 16.86 -2.88 10.32
N LEU A 583 17.08 -4.06 10.89
CA LEU A 583 18.26 -4.90 10.67
C LEU A 583 17.81 -6.10 9.85
N GLN A 584 18.52 -6.42 8.77
CA GLN A 584 18.18 -7.58 7.95
C GLN A 584 19.41 -8.18 7.25
N TRP A 585 19.38 -9.48 7.05
CA TRP A 585 20.40 -10.20 6.32
C TRP A 585 19.83 -11.39 5.58
N SER A 586 20.43 -11.67 4.43
CA SER A 586 20.14 -12.79 3.55
C SER A 586 21.31 -13.74 3.50
N THR A 587 21.04 -15.04 3.45
CA THR A 587 22.09 -16.05 3.24
C THR A 587 22.66 -16.03 1.83
N ASN A 588 21.96 -15.42 0.88
CA ASN A 588 22.43 -15.23 -0.48
C ASN A 588 22.04 -13.82 -0.98
N GLN A 589 23.00 -12.90 -0.89
CA GLN A 589 22.85 -11.51 -1.33
C GLN A 589 22.81 -11.33 -2.86
N GLU A 590 23.19 -12.35 -3.64
CA GLU A 590 23.05 -12.33 -5.10
C GLU A 590 21.60 -12.47 -5.53
N VAL A 591 20.89 -13.32 -4.82
CA VAL A 591 19.48 -13.65 -5.11
C VAL A 591 18.53 -12.68 -4.44
N ILE A 592 18.79 -12.34 -3.18
CA ILE A 592 17.99 -11.40 -2.40
C ILE A 592 18.92 -10.35 -1.77
N PRO A 593 19.27 -9.29 -2.52
CA PRO A 593 20.06 -8.19 -1.98
C PRO A 593 19.25 -7.34 -1.02
N VAL A 594 19.81 -7.10 0.17
CA VAL A 594 19.21 -6.26 1.21
C VAL A 594 20.27 -5.49 1.98
N PRO A 595 20.04 -4.23 2.37
CA PRO A 595 20.98 -3.53 3.25
C PRO A 595 20.92 -4.11 4.66
N LEU A 596 22.07 -4.17 5.36
CA LEU A 596 22.15 -4.69 6.72
C LEU A 596 21.33 -3.84 7.69
N VAL A 597 21.44 -2.52 7.58
CA VAL A 597 20.73 -1.56 8.44
C VAL A 597 19.97 -0.58 7.55
N SER A 598 18.70 -0.33 7.86
CA SER A 598 17.93 0.78 7.31
C SER A 598 17.24 1.54 8.44
N ALA A 599 17.18 2.86 8.35
CA ALA A 599 16.59 3.70 9.38
C ALA A 599 15.77 4.84 8.78
N PHE A 600 14.67 5.14 9.44
CA PHE A 600 13.89 6.36 9.25
C PHE A 600 13.74 7.05 10.60
N LEU A 601 14.17 8.31 10.68
CA LEU A 601 14.17 9.11 11.88
C LEU A 601 13.29 10.34 11.64
N SER A 602 12.42 10.66 12.59
CA SER A 602 11.59 11.87 12.52
C SER A 602 11.63 12.58 13.88
N TYR A 603 12.41 13.65 13.97
CA TYR A 603 12.66 14.39 15.18
C TYR A 603 12.02 15.76 15.07
N TYR A 604 11.07 16.07 15.96
CA TYR A 604 10.36 17.33 15.91
C TYR A 604 9.92 17.83 17.29
N TYR A 605 9.81 19.13 17.39
CA TYR A 605 9.21 19.79 18.54
C TYR A 605 7.80 20.27 18.19
N GLU A 606 6.83 19.89 19.02
CA GLU A 606 5.43 20.19 18.84
C GLU A 606 4.92 21.10 19.96
N PHE A 607 4.26 22.20 19.60
CA PHE A 607 3.73 23.18 20.55
C PHE A 607 2.49 23.89 20.03
N TRP A 608 1.71 24.42 20.95
CA TRP A 608 0.58 25.27 20.63
C TRP A 608 1.03 26.73 20.54
N VAL A 609 0.83 27.38 19.40
CA VAL A 609 0.97 28.84 19.25
C VAL A 609 -0.27 29.53 19.83
N VAL A 610 -1.46 28.99 19.48
CA VAL A 610 -2.74 29.38 20.05
C VAL A 610 -3.46 28.11 20.48
N ARG A 611 -3.71 27.98 21.77
CA ARG A 611 -4.29 26.77 22.36
C ARG A 611 -5.58 26.38 21.64
N ASP A 612 -5.70 25.10 21.27
CA ASP A 612 -6.81 24.46 20.53
C ASP A 612 -7.13 25.06 19.15
N VAL A 613 -6.36 26.05 18.68
CA VAL A 613 -6.54 26.71 17.38
C VAL A 613 -5.40 26.45 16.41
N LEU A 614 -4.14 26.75 16.85
CA LEU A 614 -2.96 26.63 16.01
C LEU A 614 -1.88 25.81 16.71
N ARG A 615 -1.58 24.65 16.17
CA ARG A 615 -0.52 23.76 16.62
C ARG A 615 0.58 23.70 15.58
N LEU A 616 1.83 23.85 15.98
CA LEU A 616 3.00 23.79 15.11
C LEU A 616 3.89 22.59 15.46
N GLN A 617 4.54 22.07 14.42
CA GLN A 617 5.66 21.14 14.51
C GLN A 617 6.83 21.70 13.71
N ILE A 618 8.02 21.67 14.26
CA ILE A 618 9.27 22.06 13.62
C ILE A 618 10.24 20.90 13.81
N GLY A 619 10.85 20.42 12.73
CA GLY A 619 11.71 19.26 12.86
C GLY A 619 12.42 18.86 11.58
N LEU A 620 12.97 17.65 11.64
CA LEU A 620 13.69 17.02 10.55
C LEU A 620 13.26 15.56 10.39
N ASP A 621 13.32 15.07 9.14
CA ASP A 621 13.16 13.68 8.76
C ASP A 621 14.48 13.19 8.16
N GLY A 622 15.03 12.10 8.68
CA GLY A 622 16.28 11.48 8.21
C GLY A 622 16.04 10.08 7.68
N ARG A 623 16.75 9.71 6.63
CA ARG A 623 16.73 8.37 6.03
C ARG A 623 18.15 7.89 5.84
N TYR A 624 18.39 6.63 6.13
CA TYR A 624 19.71 6.04 6.00
C TYR A 624 19.62 4.54 5.74
N ASN A 625 20.49 4.04 4.91
CA ASN A 625 20.75 2.61 4.80
C ASN A 625 22.26 2.36 4.58
N THR A 626 22.74 1.20 5.07
CA THR A 626 24.10 0.74 4.82
C THR A 626 24.31 0.40 3.36
N LYS A 627 25.57 0.44 2.92
CA LYS A 627 25.95 0.01 1.57
C LYS A 627 25.56 -1.44 1.31
N TYR A 628 25.06 -1.67 0.10
CA TYR A 628 24.74 -2.99 -0.43
C TYR A 628 24.67 -2.91 -1.96
N TYR A 629 24.70 -4.03 -2.64
CA TYR A 629 24.43 -4.09 -4.08
C TYR A 629 22.94 -3.86 -4.32
N ALA A 630 22.55 -2.59 -4.38
CA ALA A 630 21.17 -2.23 -4.62
C ALA A 630 20.74 -2.68 -6.02
N PRO A 631 19.46 -3.04 -6.21
CA PRO A 631 18.97 -3.40 -7.52
C PRO A 631 19.20 -2.30 -8.55
N GLY A 632 19.46 -2.67 -9.80
CA GLY A 632 19.31 -1.79 -10.95
C GLY A 632 17.86 -1.77 -11.40
N TYR A 633 17.51 -0.84 -12.28
CA TYR A 633 16.18 -0.77 -12.90
C TYR A 633 16.31 -0.79 -14.41
N ASN A 634 15.56 -1.70 -15.05
CA ASN A 634 15.53 -1.82 -16.51
C ASN A 634 14.25 -1.16 -17.06
N PRO A 635 14.37 -0.10 -17.90
CA PRO A 635 13.23 0.64 -18.41
C PRO A 635 12.26 -0.18 -19.26
N ALA A 636 12.74 -0.94 -20.24
CA ALA A 636 11.87 -1.70 -21.12
C ALA A 636 11.14 -2.85 -20.41
N LEU A 637 11.79 -3.48 -19.44
CA LEU A 637 11.16 -4.50 -18.60
C LEU A 637 10.31 -3.88 -17.48
N SER A 638 10.57 -2.63 -17.10
CA SER A 638 9.98 -2.00 -15.90
C SER A 638 10.16 -2.86 -14.67
N ALA A 639 11.35 -3.39 -14.50
CA ALA A 639 11.67 -4.33 -13.44
C ALA A 639 12.98 -3.98 -12.76
N PHE A 640 13.00 -4.13 -11.46
CA PHE A 640 14.23 -4.12 -10.70
C PHE A 640 14.96 -5.44 -10.92
N TYR A 641 16.28 -5.37 -11.18
CA TYR A 641 17.13 -6.54 -11.38
C TYR A 641 18.33 -6.50 -10.43
N ASN A 642 18.77 -7.68 -10.02
CA ASN A 642 19.96 -7.79 -9.17
C ASN A 642 21.22 -7.49 -9.97
N GLN A 643 22.15 -6.76 -9.41
CA GLN A 643 23.44 -6.43 -9.99
C GLN A 643 24.55 -6.49 -8.92
N ARG A 644 25.82 -6.52 -9.36
CA ARG A 644 26.99 -6.60 -8.49
C ARG A 644 28.11 -5.63 -8.88
N GLU A 645 27.81 -4.67 -9.70
CA GLU A 645 28.81 -3.70 -10.16
C GLU A 645 28.92 -2.52 -9.19
N THR A 646 27.78 -2.08 -8.65
CA THR A 646 27.67 -0.83 -7.90
C THR A 646 27.04 -1.07 -6.53
N GLU A 647 27.76 -0.72 -5.47
CA GLU A 647 27.22 -0.63 -4.11
C GLU A 647 26.75 0.79 -3.81
N VAL A 648 25.54 0.94 -3.31
CA VAL A 648 24.96 2.23 -2.93
C VAL A 648 24.50 2.22 -1.47
N GLY A 649 24.46 3.39 -0.85
CA GLY A 649 24.08 3.59 0.55
C GLY A 649 25.14 4.35 1.34
N ASN A 650 25.08 4.28 2.67
CA ASN A 650 25.91 5.04 3.63
C ASN A 650 25.75 6.57 3.49
N TYR A 651 24.64 7.02 2.93
CA TYR A 651 24.33 8.44 2.79
C TYR A 651 23.09 8.80 3.62
N PRO A 652 23.19 9.67 4.63
CA PRO A 652 22.04 10.17 5.36
C PRO A 652 21.32 11.24 4.52
N TYR A 653 20.10 10.97 4.11
CA TYR A 653 19.27 11.94 3.39
C TYR A 653 18.33 12.63 4.37
N THR A 654 18.45 13.96 4.50
CA THR A 654 17.76 14.71 5.55
C THR A 654 16.89 15.81 4.97
N ASP A 655 15.63 15.88 5.44
CA ASP A 655 14.69 16.96 5.16
C ASP A 655 14.45 17.78 6.42
N VAL A 656 14.23 19.07 6.30
CA VAL A 656 13.76 19.94 7.39
C VAL A 656 12.36 20.45 7.08
N PHE A 657 11.53 20.60 8.11
CA PHE A 657 10.14 21.01 7.90
C PHE A 657 9.58 21.87 9.02
N VAL A 658 8.60 22.68 8.67
CA VAL A 658 7.67 23.35 9.58
C VAL A 658 6.26 22.97 9.16
N MET A 659 5.45 22.49 10.08
CA MET A 659 4.09 22.10 9.82
C MET A 659 3.13 22.69 10.83
N GLY A 660 1.99 23.20 10.35
CA GLY A 660 0.94 23.77 11.17
C GLY A 660 -0.41 23.10 10.97
N LYS A 661 -1.16 22.95 12.04
CA LYS A 661 -2.59 22.63 12.01
C LYS A 661 -3.37 23.80 12.56
N TRP A 662 -4.17 24.43 11.69
CA TRP A 662 -5.09 25.49 12.04
C TRP A 662 -6.53 24.98 11.89
N LYS A 663 -7.15 24.64 13.03
CA LYS A 663 -8.47 23.99 13.04
C LYS A 663 -8.48 22.74 12.15
N ARG A 664 -9.19 22.80 10.99
CA ARG A 664 -9.33 21.70 10.01
C ARG A 664 -8.32 21.76 8.87
N MET A 665 -7.54 22.83 8.78
CA MET A 665 -6.53 23.01 7.75
C MET A 665 -5.15 22.61 8.29
N ARG A 666 -4.38 21.91 7.46
CA ARG A 666 -2.98 21.55 7.71
C ARG A 666 -2.12 22.15 6.61
N ILE A 667 -1.01 22.77 6.98
CA ILE A 667 -0.07 23.42 6.09
C ILE A 667 1.33 22.94 6.46
N PHE A 668 2.18 22.65 5.49
CA PHE A 668 3.61 22.47 5.74
C PHE A 668 4.47 23.21 4.74
N LEU A 669 5.68 23.55 5.17
CA LEU A 669 6.82 23.98 4.39
C LEU A 669 7.96 23.01 4.69
N LYS A 670 8.61 22.49 3.64
CA LYS A 670 9.68 21.51 3.75
C LYS A 670 10.81 21.83 2.77
N TYR A 671 12.04 21.70 3.21
CA TYR A 671 13.20 21.66 2.33
C TYR A 671 13.79 20.26 2.36
N GLN A 672 13.71 19.57 1.22
CA GLN A 672 14.28 18.25 1.05
C GLN A 672 15.79 18.34 0.84
N HIS A 673 16.51 17.30 1.28
CA HIS A 673 17.94 17.12 1.06
C HIS A 673 18.77 18.33 1.51
N VAL A 674 18.50 18.83 2.73
CA VAL A 674 19.19 20.00 3.29
C VAL A 674 20.69 19.77 3.47
N ASN A 675 21.10 18.51 3.63
CA ASN A 675 22.48 18.12 3.86
C ASN A 675 23.28 17.79 2.58
N ARG A 676 22.77 18.13 1.41
CA ARG A 676 23.52 17.96 0.15
C ARG A 676 24.89 18.67 0.24
N GLY A 677 25.95 17.93 -0.07
CA GLY A 677 27.33 18.45 -0.02
C GLY A 677 27.98 18.49 1.36
N LEU A 678 27.24 18.16 2.47
CA LEU A 678 27.84 18.13 3.82
C LEU A 678 28.56 16.81 4.12
N PHE A 679 28.13 15.69 3.54
CA PHE A 679 28.65 14.33 3.80
C PHE A 679 29.24 13.69 2.54
N GLY A 680 30.20 14.35 1.90
CA GLY A 680 30.84 13.85 0.69
C GLY A 680 30.23 14.35 -0.62
N ASN A 681 30.87 14.03 -1.73
CA ASN A 681 30.57 14.60 -3.03
C ASN A 681 29.58 13.74 -3.83
N GLY A 682 28.33 13.60 -3.34
CA GLY A 682 27.27 13.18 -4.23
C GLY A 682 26.90 11.69 -4.25
N ASP A 683 27.20 10.91 -3.20
CA ASP A 683 26.83 9.47 -3.12
C ASP A 683 25.36 9.22 -2.72
N TYR A 684 24.44 10.08 -3.14
CA TYR A 684 23.03 9.99 -2.78
C TYR A 684 22.21 9.13 -3.78
N PHE A 685 22.57 7.86 -3.84
CA PHE A 685 21.87 6.84 -4.61
C PHE A 685 21.09 5.90 -3.70
N SER A 686 19.91 5.47 -4.15
CA SER A 686 19.11 4.43 -3.50
C SER A 686 18.96 3.18 -4.35
N VAL A 687 19.01 3.34 -5.67
CA VAL A 687 19.02 2.30 -6.71
C VAL A 687 20.28 2.51 -7.55
N ALA A 688 20.88 1.44 -8.03
CA ALA A 688 22.08 1.55 -8.83
C ALA A 688 21.87 2.48 -10.03
N ARG A 689 22.77 3.45 -10.22
CA ARG A 689 22.73 4.50 -11.28
C ARG A 689 21.56 5.49 -11.21
N TYR A 690 20.65 5.40 -10.24
CA TYR A 690 19.54 6.33 -10.09
C TYR A 690 19.73 7.19 -8.83
N PRO A 691 20.14 8.45 -9.00
CA PRO A 691 20.35 9.35 -7.86
C PRO A 691 19.02 9.82 -7.28
N LEU A 692 19.03 10.06 -5.97
CA LEU A 692 17.96 10.75 -5.28
C LEU A 692 17.87 12.22 -5.74
N ASN A 693 16.73 12.84 -5.49
CA ASN A 693 16.55 14.26 -5.82
C ASN A 693 17.53 15.15 -5.05
N PRO A 694 18.15 16.12 -5.71
CA PRO A 694 18.86 17.21 -5.05
C PRO A 694 17.93 18.11 -4.24
N GLY A 695 18.49 19.11 -3.56
CA GLY A 695 17.73 20.01 -2.66
C GLY A 695 16.51 20.64 -3.33
N MET A 696 15.35 20.58 -2.65
CA MET A 696 14.08 21.07 -3.17
C MET A 696 13.19 21.63 -2.06
N PHE A 697 12.63 22.82 -2.31
CA PHE A 697 11.60 23.37 -1.43
C PHE A 697 10.23 22.85 -1.82
N LYS A 698 9.44 22.45 -0.82
CA LYS A 698 8.05 21.97 -0.99
C LYS A 698 7.11 22.65 -0.02
N MET A 699 5.90 22.87 -0.48
CA MET A 699 4.80 23.34 0.35
C MET A 699 3.56 22.48 0.12
N GLY A 700 2.74 22.37 1.13
CA GLY A 700 1.49 21.62 1.02
C GLY A 700 0.40 22.17 1.92
N ILE A 701 -0.83 22.02 1.43
CA ILE A 701 -2.05 22.32 2.16
C ILE A 701 -3.00 21.13 2.09
N SER A 702 -3.60 20.79 3.23
CA SER A 702 -4.67 19.78 3.30
C SER A 702 -5.83 20.34 4.09
N TRP A 703 -7.01 20.31 3.50
CA TRP A 703 -8.23 20.85 4.10
C TRP A 703 -9.34 19.79 4.14
N GLY A 704 -9.87 19.53 5.34
CA GLY A 704 -11.03 18.68 5.55
C GLY A 704 -12.30 19.51 5.70
N PHE A 705 -13.26 19.28 4.81
CA PHE A 705 -14.60 19.85 4.85
C PHE A 705 -15.55 18.75 5.37
N TYR A 706 -15.92 18.85 6.63
CA TYR A 706 -16.98 18.03 7.24
C TYR A 706 -17.66 18.89 8.30
N ASP A 707 -18.96 19.00 8.24
CA ASP A 707 -19.77 19.77 9.19
C ASP A 707 -20.13 18.96 10.43
#